data_1dac5c2d09a34241bf884f68dc853093
#
_entry.id   1dac5c2d09a34241bf884f68dc853093
#
_cell.length_a   1.000
_cell.length_b   1.000
_cell.length_c   1.000
_cell.angle_alpha   90.00
_cell.angle_beta   90.00
_cell.angle_gamma   90.00
#
_symmetry.space_group_name_H-M   'P 1'
#
loop_
_entity.id
_entity.type
_entity.pdbx_description
1 polymer ?
#
loop_
_entity_poly.entity_id
_entity_poly.type
_entity_poly.pdbx_seq_one_letter_code
_entity_poly.pdbx_strand_id
1 'polypeptide(L)'
;MPNLLRPVALATVTFLAACGARQGNAPAPGSVETPPVVQAPAAPRPPALRLPDDVRPTKYAIVLKMDPKAESFEGTVDVMLEVAKATNVIWMHGKGLIVKEATLEQGGVTQTLKPSSSGEDFLGLTLEKPLAVGGAKLHLAYTGTASEHETSGAFRVNEDGEWYIYTQFEPLGARRAFPSFDEPGFKVPWQLTFHVPEGNVAVTNTPQLAEEKGADGWHIYRFAPTQPLPSYLIAFGVGPFDFLPARDAGQKHVKMRVITPRGRASEGAWAAKVSPEILERLEGYFGIPYAYEKLDLLAVPLMGGAMENPGLVTFNSRLVLAKPEEDSVGRQRAFVGTQVHELAHQWFGDLVTMAWWDDLWLNESFASWMTPRIVESYQPTWDAPVERVQDRNGALDADSLVAARFIRQPIHDAGDIQNAFDGITYGKGSAVLAMAETWLGRDVFQKGIQRYIRAHAGRNATAKDFLDALSAESGKDVAQVMNSFLDQTGAPFIAATLLCDGGKPRVALTQQRYVRLGSKAPDAQSWKVPVCVKYPGEGKDATACTLMTEEKAEVALPEAKACPAWVFPNADGAGYYRLRLADDTRAKLMKSGLKRLSRAERVVLLSDSLALAQAGLMPAADALPLLTGVAEDPDRQVLEAGLELMDLVSSRLLTQAQDADRARYVRDTFGPRARKLGFKPRAGESEDVRLLRPRLLMLAGNEGNDPKLIAEARALTEQWLKDRKAVAPDVVFAVLAIAVEHGDAALHAKLMEALRAEKSRYQRQQLLGGLSHTTDPQLVKANLELLLDPKQDVRENLWLLMGASRDPRTRDTAVEFLKTHFDALVGTDDKPGLLPEGMGSRLPYMAANDCDAGKRQEFAAFFEPRVGKLPGSERVLRQVMEIVDQCVALKEAQGASIGAFLSGKPAKAPQAAPAPR
;
A
#
# COMPACT_ATOMS: atom_id res chain seq x y z
N MET A 1 -17.46 -47.10 -6.39
CA MET A 1 -17.68 -48.42 -5.77
C MET A 1 -16.35 -49.13 -5.64
N PRO A 2 -16.05 -49.83 -4.57
CA PRO A 2 -16.66 -49.82 -3.23
C PRO A 2 -15.72 -49.49 -2.05
N ASN A 3 -16.29 -48.97 -0.98
CA ASN A 3 -16.33 -49.38 0.43
C ASN A 3 -15.10 -50.00 1.11
N LEU A 4 -14.79 -49.47 2.33
CA LEU A 4 -14.74 -50.17 3.60
C LEU A 4 -14.08 -49.32 4.66
N LEU A 5 -14.82 -48.89 5.63
CA LEU A 5 -15.07 -49.37 7.02
C LEU A 5 -14.22 -48.68 8.11
N ARG A 6 -14.93 -47.91 8.94
CA ARG A 6 -14.51 -47.48 10.29
C ARG A 6 -14.64 -48.70 11.26
N PRO A 7 -13.97 -48.66 12.42
CA PRO A 7 -14.68 -49.02 13.64
C PRO A 7 -14.69 -47.95 14.73
N VAL A 8 -15.87 -47.79 15.28
CA VAL A 8 -16.24 -47.15 16.55
C VAL A 8 -15.86 -48.06 17.69
N ALA A 9 -15.23 -47.53 18.73
CA ALA A 9 -15.10 -48.25 20.02
C ALA A 9 -15.98 -47.55 21.06
N LEU A 10 -16.96 -48.29 21.51
CA LEU A 10 -17.89 -48.01 22.62
C LEU A 10 -17.20 -48.39 23.94
N ALA A 11 -17.13 -47.50 24.92
CA ALA A 11 -16.75 -47.85 26.29
C ALA A 11 -18.01 -47.96 27.15
N THR A 12 -18.23 -49.15 27.67
CA THR A 12 -19.34 -49.53 28.55
C THR A 12 -19.00 -49.21 30.00
N VAL A 13 -19.87 -48.50 30.67
CA VAL A 13 -19.84 -48.27 32.12
C VAL A 13 -20.56 -49.45 32.82
N THR A 14 -19.91 -50.13 33.77
CA THR A 14 -20.53 -51.10 34.59
C THR A 14 -20.56 -50.66 36.08
N PHE A 15 -21.75 -50.43 36.59
CA PHE A 15 -22.00 -50.28 38.04
C PHE A 15 -22.05 -51.62 38.68
N LEU A 16 -21.35 -51.85 39.83
CA LEU A 16 -21.59 -52.93 40.77
C LEU A 16 -21.65 -52.31 42.15
N ALA A 17 -22.82 -52.38 42.72
CA ALA A 17 -23.08 -52.21 44.16
C ALA A 17 -22.90 -53.51 44.89
N ALA A 18 -22.19 -53.51 46.01
CA ALA A 18 -22.27 -54.61 47.01
C ALA A 18 -22.19 -54.01 48.43
N CYS A 19 -23.22 -54.24 49.16
CA CYS A 19 -23.29 -54.06 50.61
C CYS A 19 -22.52 -55.16 51.34
N GLY A 20 -21.89 -54.87 52.49
CA GLY A 20 -21.36 -55.87 53.36
C GLY A 20 -20.62 -55.39 54.61
N ALA A 21 -21.34 -55.36 55.74
CA ALA A 21 -20.94 -55.63 57.12
C ALA A 21 -19.75 -54.97 57.84
N ARG A 22 -20.07 -54.32 58.92
CA ARG A 22 -19.23 -53.89 60.04
C ARG A 22 -18.41 -54.98 60.70
N GLN A 23 -17.12 -54.70 60.95
CA GLN A 23 -16.40 -55.13 62.14
C GLN A 23 -15.45 -54.08 62.61
N GLY A 24 -15.48 -53.62 63.80
CA GLY A 24 -14.63 -52.59 64.40
C GLY A 24 -13.28 -53.16 64.82
N ASN A 25 -12.24 -52.33 64.69
CA ASN A 25 -11.02 -52.49 65.49
C ASN A 25 -10.38 -51.09 65.76
N ALA A 26 -9.68 -51.03 66.85
CA ALA A 26 -9.16 -49.90 67.57
C ALA A 26 -8.12 -49.04 66.81
N PRO A 27 -7.80 -47.76 67.20
CA PRO A 27 -7.06 -46.76 66.48
C PRO A 27 -5.54 -47.03 66.52
N ALA A 28 -4.89 -46.88 65.37
CA ALA A 28 -3.45 -46.78 65.21
C ALA A 28 -3.00 -45.32 65.33
N PRO A 29 -1.73 -45.01 65.71
CA PRO A 29 -1.27 -43.66 66.02
C PRO A 29 -1.07 -42.77 64.81
N GLY A 30 -1.31 -41.49 65.02
CA GLY A 30 -1.41 -40.41 64.05
C GLY A 30 -0.36 -40.40 62.98
N SER A 31 -0.86 -40.35 61.71
CA SER A 31 -0.16 -39.89 60.57
C SER A 31 -0.15 -38.35 60.60
N VAL A 32 1.02 -37.74 60.58
CA VAL A 32 1.21 -36.29 60.35
C VAL A 32 0.69 -35.99 58.95
N GLU A 33 -0.43 -35.25 58.83
CA GLU A 33 -0.87 -34.70 57.56
C GLU A 33 0.20 -33.72 57.08
N THR A 34 0.88 -34.06 56.00
CA THR A 34 1.65 -33.10 55.21
C THR A 34 0.67 -32.07 54.66
N PRO A 35 0.93 -30.78 54.87
CA PRO A 35 0.07 -29.74 54.28
C PRO A 35 0.00 -29.93 52.77
N PRO A 36 -1.17 -29.66 52.12
CA PRO A 36 -1.28 -29.75 50.67
C PRO A 36 -0.22 -28.91 50.01
N VAL A 37 0.59 -29.52 49.16
CA VAL A 37 1.49 -28.79 48.28
C VAL A 37 0.58 -27.89 47.42
N VAL A 38 0.56 -26.61 47.74
CA VAL A 38 -0.05 -25.58 46.88
C VAL A 38 0.72 -25.64 45.57
N GLN A 39 0.18 -26.29 44.56
CA GLN A 39 0.72 -26.23 43.23
C GLN A 39 0.83 -24.74 42.86
N ALA A 40 2.03 -24.30 42.53
CA ALA A 40 2.24 -22.95 41.98
C ALA A 40 1.26 -22.75 40.81
N PRO A 41 0.54 -21.63 40.76
CA PRO A 41 -0.35 -21.37 39.63
C PRO A 41 0.39 -21.61 38.32
N ALA A 42 -0.22 -22.37 37.41
CA ALA A 42 0.37 -22.60 36.08
C ALA A 42 0.72 -21.25 35.47
N ALA A 43 1.90 -21.15 34.91
CA ALA A 43 2.35 -19.90 34.25
C ALA A 43 1.26 -19.49 33.23
N PRO A 44 0.81 -18.24 33.26
CA PRO A 44 -0.20 -17.75 32.32
C PRO A 44 0.26 -17.99 30.89
N ARG A 45 -0.63 -18.48 30.05
CA ARG A 45 -0.29 -18.73 28.64
C ARG A 45 0.04 -17.40 27.96
N PRO A 46 1.10 -17.36 27.14
CA PRO A 46 1.44 -16.17 26.36
C PRO A 46 0.28 -15.75 25.44
N PRO A 47 0.09 -14.46 25.18
CA PRO A 47 -0.83 -14.01 24.15
C PRO A 47 -0.43 -14.58 22.78
N ALA A 48 -1.40 -14.77 21.90
CA ALA A 48 -1.13 -15.21 20.53
C ALA A 48 -0.98 -14.05 19.55
N LEU A 49 -1.74 -12.97 19.74
CA LEU A 49 -1.74 -11.79 18.85
C LEU A 49 -1.97 -10.50 19.66
N ARG A 50 -3.02 -10.44 20.47
CA ARG A 50 -3.39 -9.27 21.27
C ARG A 50 -2.99 -9.43 22.73
N LEU A 51 -2.58 -8.31 23.34
CA LEU A 51 -2.31 -8.29 24.77
C LEU A 51 -3.60 -8.43 25.59
N PRO A 52 -3.53 -9.03 26.79
CA PRO A 52 -4.66 -9.07 27.72
C PRO A 52 -5.07 -7.66 28.18
N ASP A 53 -6.34 -7.47 28.48
CA ASP A 53 -6.90 -6.21 29.01
C ASP A 53 -6.69 -6.02 30.53
N ASP A 54 -5.96 -6.91 31.19
CA ASP A 54 -5.79 -6.91 32.65
C ASP A 54 -4.96 -5.73 33.15
N VAL A 55 -4.02 -5.27 32.32
CA VAL A 55 -3.12 -4.15 32.59
C VAL A 55 -3.07 -3.24 31.37
N ARG A 56 -3.17 -1.93 31.59
CA ARG A 56 -3.10 -0.92 30.53
C ARG A 56 -2.08 0.17 30.84
N PRO A 57 -1.33 0.66 29.86
CA PRO A 57 -0.46 1.81 30.05
C PRO A 57 -1.31 3.10 30.16
N THR A 58 -0.81 4.09 30.89
CA THR A 58 -1.41 5.42 30.98
C THR A 58 -0.42 6.52 30.60
N LYS A 59 0.89 6.24 30.63
CA LYS A 59 1.96 7.16 30.21
C LYS A 59 3.27 6.38 30.06
N TYR A 60 4.11 6.83 29.11
CA TYR A 60 5.51 6.40 28.96
C TYR A 60 6.49 7.54 29.19
N ALA A 61 7.64 7.22 29.81
CA ALA A 61 8.84 8.04 29.79
C ALA A 61 10.02 7.18 29.36
N ILE A 62 10.66 7.54 28.25
CA ILE A 62 11.70 6.76 27.60
C ILE A 62 13.00 7.56 27.57
N VAL A 63 14.10 6.94 27.96
CA VAL A 63 15.46 7.48 27.78
C VAL A 63 16.21 6.53 26.86
N LEU A 64 16.74 7.05 25.75
CA LEU A 64 17.54 6.31 24.78
C LEU A 64 18.93 6.89 24.71
N LYS A 65 19.94 6.06 24.86
CA LYS A 65 21.36 6.42 24.65
C LYS A 65 21.81 5.78 23.35
N MET A 66 21.98 6.58 22.28
CA MET A 66 22.18 6.15 20.92
C MET A 66 23.36 6.85 20.28
N ASP A 67 24.31 6.05 19.75
CA ASP A 67 25.34 6.51 18.84
C ASP A 67 25.02 6.00 17.43
N PRO A 68 24.83 6.88 16.43
CA PRO A 68 24.54 6.43 15.06
C PRO A 68 25.62 5.50 14.46
N LYS A 69 26.87 5.56 14.99
CA LYS A 69 27.97 4.68 14.54
C LYS A 69 27.93 3.29 15.17
N ALA A 70 27.15 3.10 16.26
CA ALA A 70 27.02 1.83 16.96
C ALA A 70 25.77 1.07 16.53
N GLU A 71 25.85 -0.25 16.42
CA GLU A 71 24.70 -1.09 16.13
C GLU A 71 23.75 -1.22 17.32
N SER A 72 24.29 -1.26 18.53
CA SER A 72 23.51 -1.39 19.75
C SER A 72 23.25 -0.05 20.42
N PHE A 73 22.12 0.05 21.09
CA PHE A 73 21.77 1.19 21.94
C PHE A 73 21.29 0.71 23.32
N GLU A 74 21.35 1.60 24.29
CA GLU A 74 20.81 1.42 25.64
C GLU A 74 19.52 2.21 25.81
N GLY A 75 18.52 1.63 26.49
CA GLY A 75 17.28 2.30 26.78
C GLY A 75 16.76 2.02 28.18
N THR A 76 16.04 2.98 28.75
CA THR A 76 15.19 2.78 29.92
C THR A 76 13.77 3.21 29.57
N VAL A 77 12.78 2.52 30.09
CA VAL A 77 11.39 2.90 29.96
C VAL A 77 10.67 2.81 31.32
N ASP A 78 10.05 3.90 31.72
CA ASP A 78 9.09 3.98 32.81
C ASP A 78 7.69 3.97 32.22
N VAL A 79 6.85 3.00 32.65
CA VAL A 79 5.47 2.90 32.21
C VAL A 79 4.55 3.07 33.42
N MET A 80 3.70 4.08 33.40
CA MET A 80 2.60 4.19 34.35
C MET A 80 1.49 3.26 33.91
N LEU A 81 1.03 2.40 34.81
CA LEU A 81 0.07 1.36 34.54
C LEU A 81 -1.21 1.56 35.33
N GLU A 82 -2.33 1.16 34.74
CA GLU A 82 -3.60 0.92 35.41
C GLU A 82 -3.90 -0.59 35.36
N VAL A 83 -4.06 -1.19 36.51
CA VAL A 83 -4.37 -2.61 36.66
C VAL A 83 -5.85 -2.79 36.84
N ALA A 84 -6.53 -3.36 35.84
CA ALA A 84 -7.97 -3.61 35.88
C ALA A 84 -8.33 -4.93 36.59
N LYS A 85 -7.43 -5.93 36.52
CA LYS A 85 -7.57 -7.21 37.20
C LYS A 85 -6.25 -7.64 37.83
N ALA A 86 -6.31 -8.22 39.03
CA ALA A 86 -5.14 -8.75 39.70
C ALA A 86 -4.47 -9.83 38.82
N THR A 87 -3.14 -9.72 38.63
CA THR A 87 -2.36 -10.62 37.80
C THR A 87 -0.97 -10.86 38.38
N ASN A 88 -0.36 -12.01 38.07
CA ASN A 88 1.01 -12.36 38.43
C ASN A 88 1.99 -12.27 37.25
N VAL A 89 1.53 -11.77 36.08
CA VAL A 89 2.34 -11.51 34.91
C VAL A 89 1.85 -10.26 34.19
N ILE A 90 2.76 -9.43 33.71
CA ILE A 90 2.48 -8.35 32.78
C ILE A 90 2.99 -8.79 31.41
N TRP A 91 2.12 -8.80 30.41
CA TRP A 91 2.50 -9.04 29.03
C TRP A 91 2.67 -7.72 28.29
N MET A 92 3.79 -7.60 27.58
CA MET A 92 4.12 -6.48 26.69
C MET A 92 4.65 -7.02 25.37
N HIS A 93 4.82 -6.15 24.38
CA HIS A 93 5.59 -6.46 23.19
C HIS A 93 7.05 -6.04 23.36
N GLY A 94 7.97 -6.87 22.81
CA GLY A 94 9.40 -6.61 22.73
C GLY A 94 10.06 -7.64 21.81
N LYS A 95 10.66 -7.19 20.70
CA LYS A 95 11.32 -8.05 19.71
C LYS A 95 12.80 -7.70 19.60
N GLY A 96 13.66 -8.68 19.84
CA GLY A 96 15.10 -8.49 19.78
C GLY A 96 15.69 -7.60 20.89
N LEU A 97 14.92 -7.29 21.93
CA LEU A 97 15.36 -6.49 23.06
C LEU A 97 15.87 -7.40 24.20
N ILE A 98 16.99 -6.98 24.83
CA ILE A 98 17.55 -7.70 25.97
C ILE A 98 17.28 -6.88 27.24
N VAL A 99 16.33 -7.32 28.06
CA VAL A 99 16.00 -6.69 29.33
C VAL A 99 17.06 -7.03 30.37
N LYS A 100 17.69 -6.02 30.95
CA LYS A 100 18.73 -6.12 31.97
C LYS A 100 18.18 -5.94 33.38
N GLU A 101 17.20 -5.07 33.54
CA GLU A 101 16.54 -4.79 34.80
C GLU A 101 15.05 -4.62 34.56
N ALA A 102 14.24 -5.17 35.51
CA ALA A 102 12.80 -5.01 35.50
C ALA A 102 12.32 -4.88 36.95
N THR A 103 11.71 -3.74 37.29
CA THR A 103 11.17 -3.46 38.61
C THR A 103 9.76 -2.88 38.49
N LEU A 104 8.93 -3.15 39.48
CA LEU A 104 7.57 -2.64 39.56
C LEU A 104 7.28 -2.08 40.93
N GLU A 105 6.74 -0.87 40.99
CA GLU A 105 6.29 -0.21 42.20
C GLU A 105 4.76 -0.14 42.23
N GLN A 106 4.18 -0.61 43.36
CA GLN A 106 2.75 -0.48 43.63
C GLN A 106 2.53 -0.26 45.15
N GLY A 107 1.79 0.77 45.52
CA GLY A 107 1.49 1.06 46.95
C GLY A 107 2.72 1.30 47.81
N GLY A 108 3.81 1.86 47.27
CA GLY A 108 5.10 2.09 47.97
C GLY A 108 5.94 0.82 48.13
N VAL A 109 5.57 -0.32 47.50
CA VAL A 109 6.35 -1.55 47.54
C VAL A 109 6.94 -1.78 46.13
N THR A 110 8.25 -1.93 46.06
CA THR A 110 8.98 -2.28 44.84
C THR A 110 9.30 -3.77 44.84
N GLN A 111 9.09 -4.44 43.72
CA GLN A 111 9.50 -5.82 43.47
C GLN A 111 10.27 -5.96 42.16
N THR A 112 11.25 -6.85 42.15
CA THR A 112 11.98 -7.20 40.92
C THR A 112 11.17 -8.24 40.12
N LEU A 113 11.06 -8.05 38.84
CA LEU A 113 10.35 -8.92 37.92
C LEU A 113 11.30 -9.88 37.21
N LYS A 114 10.79 -11.02 36.76
CA LYS A 114 11.53 -12.00 35.96
C LYS A 114 11.10 -11.89 34.50
N PRO A 115 11.92 -11.28 33.61
CA PRO A 115 11.64 -11.22 32.19
C PRO A 115 11.68 -12.61 31.53
N SER A 116 10.77 -12.89 30.62
CA SER A 116 10.77 -14.08 29.77
C SER A 116 10.25 -13.69 28.39
N SER A 117 10.88 -14.22 27.33
CA SER A 117 10.39 -14.04 25.96
C SER A 117 9.44 -15.17 25.61
N SER A 118 8.40 -14.86 24.84
CA SER A 118 7.49 -15.87 24.28
C SER A 118 7.24 -15.58 22.81
N GLY A 119 7.67 -16.51 21.96
CA GLY A 119 7.81 -16.24 20.55
C GLY A 119 8.85 -15.13 20.31
N GLU A 120 8.73 -14.43 19.19
CA GLU A 120 9.62 -13.32 18.86
C GLU A 120 9.11 -11.98 19.40
N ASP A 121 7.81 -11.84 19.63
CA ASP A 121 7.14 -10.54 19.81
C ASP A 121 6.73 -10.20 21.24
N PHE A 122 6.64 -11.22 22.14
CA PHE A 122 6.09 -11.02 23.48
C PHE A 122 7.15 -11.07 24.58
N LEU A 123 7.05 -10.13 25.49
CA LEU A 123 7.82 -10.02 26.72
C LEU A 123 6.88 -10.24 27.92
N GLY A 124 7.04 -11.36 28.62
CA GLY A 124 6.36 -11.65 29.88
C GLY A 124 7.21 -11.20 31.06
N LEU A 125 6.61 -10.46 31.99
CA LEU A 125 7.24 -9.98 33.25
C LEU A 125 6.52 -10.65 34.41
N THR A 126 7.12 -11.70 34.97
CA THR A 126 6.53 -12.46 36.06
C THR A 126 6.81 -11.82 37.41
N LEU A 127 5.78 -11.71 38.23
CA LEU A 127 5.80 -11.13 39.57
C LEU A 127 5.86 -12.25 40.64
N GLU A 128 6.60 -11.97 41.71
CA GLU A 128 6.57 -12.87 42.89
C GLU A 128 5.28 -12.72 43.71
N LYS A 129 4.78 -11.50 43.83
CA LYS A 129 3.48 -11.20 44.46
C LYS A 129 2.53 -10.64 43.38
N PRO A 130 1.30 -11.13 43.33
CA PRO A 130 0.30 -10.66 42.39
C PRO A 130 0.10 -9.14 42.48
N LEU A 131 -0.03 -8.52 41.32
CA LEU A 131 -0.35 -7.12 41.17
C LEU A 131 -1.82 -6.90 41.56
N ALA A 132 -2.10 -5.95 42.43
CA ALA A 132 -3.46 -5.62 42.81
C ALA A 132 -4.09 -4.62 41.80
N VAL A 133 -5.43 -4.52 41.81
CA VAL A 133 -6.15 -3.51 41.03
C VAL A 133 -5.72 -2.10 41.47
N GLY A 134 -5.51 -1.19 40.51
CA GLY A 134 -5.12 0.20 40.70
C GLY A 134 -3.82 0.58 40.01
N GLY A 135 -3.29 1.76 40.34
CA GLY A 135 -2.09 2.29 39.68
C GLY A 135 -0.81 1.54 40.07
N ALA A 136 0.10 1.42 39.12
CA ALA A 136 1.45 0.89 39.30
C ALA A 136 2.46 1.61 38.40
N LYS A 137 3.76 1.51 38.72
CA LYS A 137 4.84 2.02 37.89
C LYS A 137 5.81 0.87 37.55
N LEU A 138 5.97 0.59 36.28
CA LEU A 138 6.92 -0.36 35.74
C LEU A 138 8.17 0.38 35.27
N HIS A 139 9.35 -0.12 35.64
CA HIS A 139 10.64 0.34 35.13
C HIS A 139 11.38 -0.82 34.47
N LEU A 140 11.89 -0.59 33.24
CA LEU A 140 12.73 -1.54 32.52
C LEU A 140 14.00 -0.84 32.04
N ALA A 141 15.18 -1.49 32.21
CA ALA A 141 16.42 -1.15 31.52
C ALA A 141 16.75 -2.25 30.52
N TYR A 142 17.10 -1.89 29.30
CA TYR A 142 17.29 -2.84 28.21
C TYR A 142 18.35 -2.36 27.20
N THR A 143 18.73 -3.28 26.30
CA THR A 143 19.49 -2.96 25.09
C THR A 143 18.73 -3.42 23.87
N GLY A 144 18.89 -2.67 22.78
CA GLY A 144 18.35 -2.98 21.47
C GLY A 144 19.39 -2.78 20.37
N THR A 145 18.99 -3.07 19.14
CA THR A 145 19.80 -2.95 17.93
C THR A 145 19.17 -1.99 16.94
N ALA A 146 19.95 -1.01 16.45
CA ALA A 146 19.61 -0.20 15.29
C ALA A 146 20.13 -0.93 14.03
N SER A 147 19.25 -1.54 13.27
CA SER A 147 19.60 -2.42 12.15
C SER A 147 20.16 -1.64 10.95
N GLU A 148 21.14 -2.20 10.26
CA GLU A 148 21.57 -1.73 8.93
C GLU A 148 20.77 -2.39 7.79
N HIS A 149 20.18 -3.54 8.04
CA HIS A 149 19.50 -4.36 7.02
C HIS A 149 17.99 -4.14 7.01
N GLU A 150 17.40 -3.97 8.19
CA GLU A 150 15.96 -3.72 8.33
C GLU A 150 15.64 -2.23 8.18
N THR A 151 14.41 -1.93 7.77
CA THR A 151 13.83 -0.58 7.83
C THR A 151 12.63 -0.50 8.76
N SER A 152 12.31 -1.57 9.49
CA SER A 152 11.30 -1.62 10.54
C SER A 152 11.96 -1.52 11.92
N GLY A 153 11.39 -0.74 12.82
CA GLY A 153 11.99 -0.44 14.10
C GLY A 153 12.95 0.76 14.03
N ALA A 154 13.97 0.78 14.87
CA ALA A 154 15.09 1.71 14.74
C ALA A 154 16.12 1.13 13.77
N PHE A 155 16.54 1.90 12.79
CA PHE A 155 17.53 1.48 11.80
C PHE A 155 18.53 2.58 11.51
N ARG A 156 19.73 2.19 11.07
CA ARG A 156 20.81 3.11 10.78
C ARG A 156 21.24 3.07 9.32
N VAL A 157 21.60 4.21 8.79
CA VAL A 157 22.01 4.38 7.39
C VAL A 157 23.28 5.25 7.36
N ASN A 158 24.25 4.82 6.54
CA ASN A 158 25.36 5.68 6.16
C ASN A 158 24.98 6.49 4.92
N GLU A 159 25.04 7.81 5.03
CA GLU A 159 24.81 8.72 3.92
C GLU A 159 26.00 9.67 3.80
N ASP A 160 26.72 9.59 2.69
CA ASP A 160 27.92 10.40 2.39
C ASP A 160 29.02 10.32 3.46
N GLY A 161 29.14 9.16 4.13
CA GLY A 161 30.14 8.89 5.16
C GLY A 161 29.73 9.25 6.59
N GLU A 162 28.53 9.86 6.77
CA GLU A 162 27.95 10.14 8.08
C GLU A 162 26.86 9.13 8.42
N TRP A 163 26.75 8.77 9.70
CA TRP A 163 25.76 7.82 10.18
C TRP A 163 24.53 8.51 10.78
N TYR A 164 23.37 7.94 10.49
CA TYR A 164 22.06 8.41 10.98
C TYR A 164 21.28 7.23 11.51
N ILE A 165 20.48 7.46 12.56
CA ILE A 165 19.43 6.55 13.01
C ILE A 165 18.08 7.17 12.65
N TYR A 166 17.19 6.34 12.12
CA TYR A 166 15.81 6.66 11.78
C TYR A 166 14.88 5.61 12.36
N THR A 167 13.57 5.89 12.31
CA THR A 167 12.55 4.94 12.76
C THR A 167 11.46 4.75 11.72
N GLN A 168 10.92 3.52 11.67
CA GLN A 168 9.64 3.18 11.05
C GLN A 168 8.94 2.18 11.95
N PHE A 169 7.83 2.61 12.56
CA PHE A 169 7.17 1.79 13.59
C PHE A 169 5.86 1.17 13.13
N GLU A 170 5.15 1.75 12.18
CA GLU A 170 3.96 1.12 11.64
C GLU A 170 4.31 -0.10 10.77
N PRO A 171 3.56 -1.22 10.95
CA PRO A 171 2.54 -1.42 11.98
C PRO A 171 3.07 -2.01 13.28
N LEU A 172 4.21 -2.74 13.31
CA LEU A 172 4.70 -3.53 14.43
C LEU A 172 6.18 -3.28 14.77
N GLY A 173 6.71 -2.12 14.36
CA GLY A 173 8.12 -1.79 14.50
C GLY A 173 8.51 -1.21 15.86
N ALA A 174 7.58 -0.62 16.62
CA ALA A 174 7.89 0.03 17.90
C ALA A 174 8.46 -0.96 18.92
N ARG A 175 7.97 -2.19 18.95
CA ARG A 175 8.44 -3.29 19.80
C ARG A 175 9.92 -3.68 19.59
N ARG A 176 10.53 -3.22 18.48
CA ARG A 176 11.97 -3.42 18.20
C ARG A 176 12.84 -2.33 18.81
N ALA A 177 12.23 -1.17 19.15
CA ALA A 177 12.95 -0.01 19.70
C ALA A 177 12.79 0.11 21.21
N PHE A 178 11.64 -0.25 21.77
CA PHE A 178 11.37 -0.23 23.19
C PHE A 178 10.27 -1.21 23.60
N PRO A 179 10.31 -1.78 24.84
CA PRO A 179 9.21 -2.56 25.37
C PRO A 179 7.95 -1.69 25.50
N SER A 180 6.83 -2.15 24.94
CA SER A 180 5.60 -1.36 24.90
C SER A 180 4.34 -2.23 24.77
N PHE A 181 3.18 -1.61 25.03
CA PHE A 181 1.88 -2.14 24.64
C PHE A 181 1.65 -1.70 23.18
N ASP A 182 2.25 -2.42 22.23
CA ASP A 182 2.37 -2.04 20.82
C ASP A 182 1.14 -2.45 20.01
N GLU A 183 0.01 -1.83 20.35
CA GLU A 183 -1.27 -1.96 19.65
C GLU A 183 -1.92 -0.58 19.48
N PRO A 184 -2.67 -0.33 18.39
CA PRO A 184 -3.28 0.99 18.13
C PRO A 184 -4.29 1.42 19.21
N GLY A 185 -4.88 0.46 19.95
CA GLY A 185 -5.83 0.71 21.01
C GLY A 185 -5.24 1.33 22.29
N PHE A 186 -3.90 1.28 22.46
CA PHE A 186 -3.23 1.87 23.64
C PHE A 186 -2.69 3.26 23.31
N LYS A 187 -3.56 4.23 23.32
CA LYS A 187 -3.27 5.64 22.98
C LYS A 187 -3.01 6.45 24.25
N VAL A 188 -1.75 6.80 24.50
CA VAL A 188 -1.28 7.45 25.73
C VAL A 188 -0.18 8.50 25.47
N PRO A 189 0.12 9.43 26.41
CA PRO A 189 1.24 10.35 26.30
C PRO A 189 2.60 9.65 26.39
N TRP A 190 3.57 10.12 25.59
CA TRP A 190 4.96 9.66 25.55
C TRP A 190 5.89 10.83 25.82
N GLN A 191 6.90 10.63 26.66
CA GLN A 191 7.98 11.60 26.87
C GLN A 191 9.32 10.97 26.55
N LEU A 192 10.07 11.57 25.61
CA LEU A 192 11.34 11.05 25.15
C LEU A 192 12.49 11.92 25.61
N THR A 193 13.61 11.25 25.95
CA THR A 193 14.90 11.86 26.24
C THR A 193 15.98 11.08 25.50
N PHE A 194 16.88 11.79 24.83
CA PHE A 194 17.98 11.17 24.09
C PHE A 194 19.33 11.61 24.65
N HIS A 195 20.24 10.64 24.81
CA HIS A 195 21.65 10.88 24.98
C HIS A 195 22.33 10.53 23.65
N VAL A 196 23.02 11.51 23.04
CA VAL A 196 23.66 11.35 21.74
C VAL A 196 25.09 11.92 21.77
N PRO A 197 26.04 11.38 20.99
CA PRO A 197 27.41 11.92 20.93
C PRO A 197 27.44 13.33 20.37
N GLU A 198 28.42 14.13 20.78
CA GLU A 198 28.68 15.49 20.27
C GLU A 198 28.69 15.48 18.70
N GLY A 199 28.11 16.53 18.09
CA GLY A 199 27.99 16.68 16.65
C GLY A 199 26.75 16.00 16.03
N ASN A 200 25.97 15.29 16.85
CA ASN A 200 24.66 14.76 16.49
C ASN A 200 23.53 15.52 17.22
N VAL A 201 22.36 15.54 16.64
CA VAL A 201 21.13 16.05 17.25
C VAL A 201 20.08 14.95 17.27
N ALA A 202 19.15 15.02 18.22
CA ALA A 202 17.96 14.19 18.22
C ALA A 202 16.74 15.02 17.80
N VAL A 203 15.81 14.39 17.07
CA VAL A 203 14.52 14.95 16.68
C VAL A 203 13.43 13.90 16.94
N THR A 204 12.23 14.36 17.36
CA THR A 204 11.08 13.48 17.61
C THR A 204 9.76 14.23 17.40
N ASN A 205 8.63 13.63 17.72
CA ASN A 205 7.26 14.16 17.53
C ASN A 205 7.03 15.56 18.14
N THR A 206 7.67 15.87 19.24
CA THR A 206 7.37 17.07 20.04
C THR A 206 8.51 18.08 20.03
N PRO A 207 8.27 19.34 20.42
CA PRO A 207 9.33 20.32 20.60
C PRO A 207 10.37 19.93 21.65
N GLN A 208 11.62 20.29 21.39
CA GLN A 208 12.71 20.20 22.35
C GLN A 208 12.50 21.19 23.50
N LEU A 209 12.58 20.71 24.74
CA LEU A 209 12.47 21.52 25.95
C LEU A 209 13.85 21.99 26.45
N ALA A 210 14.84 21.10 26.37
CA ALA A 210 16.18 21.38 26.85
C ALA A 210 17.25 20.60 26.06
N GLU A 211 18.44 21.18 26.02
CA GLU A 211 19.67 20.53 25.62
C GLU A 211 20.72 20.78 26.73
N GLU A 212 21.29 19.70 27.21
CA GLU A 212 22.29 19.74 28.30
C GLU A 212 23.54 19.01 27.84
N LYS A 213 24.73 19.51 28.21
CA LYS A 213 25.97 18.78 28.05
C LYS A 213 26.06 17.70 29.13
N GLY A 214 26.10 16.47 28.75
CA GLY A 214 26.37 15.33 29.61
C GLY A 214 27.89 15.11 29.83
N ALA A 215 28.21 14.00 30.48
CA ALA A 215 29.61 13.58 30.64
C ALA A 215 30.17 13.04 29.30
N ASP A 216 31.50 13.06 29.17
CA ASP A 216 32.27 12.34 28.13
C ASP A 216 31.85 12.67 26.67
N GLY A 217 31.45 13.93 26.40
CA GLY A 217 31.09 14.37 25.04
C GLY A 217 29.71 13.94 24.60
N TRP A 218 28.83 13.55 25.50
CA TRP A 218 27.41 13.30 25.20
C TRP A 218 26.57 14.57 25.43
N HIS A 219 25.48 14.69 24.61
CA HIS A 219 24.46 15.71 24.77
C HIS A 219 23.15 15.04 25.13
N ILE A 220 22.37 15.68 26.01
CA ILE A 220 21.08 15.20 26.50
C ILE A 220 19.99 16.11 25.94
N TYR A 221 19.14 15.56 25.08
CA TYR A 221 17.97 16.22 24.50
C TYR A 221 16.69 15.77 25.20
N ARG A 222 15.98 16.71 25.84
CA ARG A 222 14.68 16.44 26.49
C ARG A 222 13.57 17.04 25.67
N PHE A 223 12.51 16.26 25.43
CA PHE A 223 11.37 16.66 24.61
C PHE A 223 10.10 16.80 25.46
N ALA A 224 9.15 17.62 25.00
CA ALA A 224 7.83 17.74 25.59
C ALA A 224 7.07 16.41 25.52
N PRO A 225 6.16 16.11 26.47
CA PRO A 225 5.27 14.97 26.33
C PRO A 225 4.40 15.11 25.10
N THR A 226 4.10 13.99 24.42
CA THR A 226 3.12 13.99 23.33
C THR A 226 1.70 14.15 23.87
N GLN A 227 0.77 14.54 23.00
CA GLN A 227 -0.63 14.19 23.19
C GLN A 227 -0.76 12.65 23.19
N PRO A 228 -1.93 12.08 23.58
CA PRO A 228 -2.11 10.63 23.53
C PRO A 228 -1.91 10.07 22.12
N LEU A 229 -0.91 9.19 21.94
CA LEU A 229 -0.58 8.50 20.67
C LEU A 229 -0.41 7.00 20.92
N PRO A 230 -0.74 6.13 19.95
CA PRO A 230 -0.27 4.75 19.96
C PRO A 230 1.23 4.68 19.66
N SER A 231 1.83 3.55 19.98
CA SER A 231 3.27 3.31 19.81
C SER A 231 3.76 3.48 18.35
N TYR A 232 2.96 3.06 17.37
CA TYR A 232 3.35 3.10 15.97
C TYR A 232 3.52 4.52 15.39
N LEU A 233 2.93 5.53 16.04
CA LEU A 233 3.05 6.95 15.67
C LEU A 233 4.23 7.68 16.32
N ILE A 234 4.97 7.01 17.21
CA ILE A 234 6.19 7.57 17.76
C ILE A 234 7.29 7.49 16.71
N ALA A 235 8.01 8.59 16.55
CA ALA A 235 9.14 8.65 15.62
C ALA A 235 10.30 9.45 16.21
N PHE A 236 11.51 9.09 15.80
CA PHE A 236 12.69 9.88 16.08
C PHE A 236 13.79 9.70 15.02
N GLY A 237 14.67 10.67 14.96
CA GLY A 237 15.92 10.60 14.22
C GLY A 237 17.09 11.06 15.08
N VAL A 238 18.26 10.43 14.90
CA VAL A 238 19.51 10.83 15.55
C VAL A 238 20.61 10.90 14.50
N GLY A 239 21.31 12.02 14.43
CA GLY A 239 22.38 12.19 13.45
C GLY A 239 22.78 13.64 13.25
N PRO A 240 23.75 13.89 12.38
CA PRO A 240 24.18 15.25 12.03
C PRO A 240 23.27 15.88 10.98
N PHE A 241 22.04 16.23 11.39
CA PHE A 241 21.02 16.81 10.51
C PHE A 241 21.23 18.29 10.24
N ASP A 242 20.81 18.72 9.03
CA ASP A 242 20.56 20.11 8.68
C ASP A 242 19.05 20.41 8.72
N PHE A 243 18.73 21.68 8.96
CA PHE A 243 17.35 22.16 9.09
C PHE A 243 17.07 23.28 8.08
N LEU A 244 16.06 23.08 7.24
CA LEU A 244 15.55 24.12 6.36
C LEU A 244 14.21 24.63 6.91
N PRO A 245 14.11 25.86 7.43
CA PRO A 245 12.86 26.44 7.87
C PRO A 245 11.87 26.59 6.71
N ALA A 246 10.60 26.27 6.96
CA ALA A 246 9.50 26.67 6.13
C ALA A 246 8.73 27.83 6.81
N ARG A 247 7.80 28.48 6.11
CA ARG A 247 6.96 29.47 6.76
C ARG A 247 6.02 28.80 7.77
N ASP A 248 5.71 29.50 8.85
CA ASP A 248 4.69 29.06 9.81
C ASP A 248 3.34 28.94 9.11
N ALA A 249 2.55 27.95 9.48
CA ALA A 249 1.29 27.63 8.79
C ALA A 249 0.14 27.30 9.74
N GLY A 250 -1.06 27.33 9.18
CA GLY A 250 -2.28 26.99 9.89
C GLY A 250 -2.74 28.03 10.91
N GLN A 251 -3.89 27.77 11.53
CA GLN A 251 -4.54 28.69 12.47
C GLN A 251 -3.72 28.94 13.73
N LYS A 252 -2.85 27.99 14.10
CA LYS A 252 -1.99 28.09 15.28
C LYS A 252 -0.58 28.59 14.98
N HIS A 253 -0.28 29.01 13.74
CA HIS A 253 1.07 29.41 13.32
C HIS A 253 2.12 28.34 13.64
N VAL A 254 1.83 27.09 13.26
CA VAL A 254 2.65 25.93 13.51
C VAL A 254 4.03 26.10 12.87
N LYS A 255 5.09 25.90 13.66
CA LYS A 255 6.46 25.90 13.16
C LYS A 255 6.71 24.69 12.27
N MET A 256 7.26 24.94 11.08
CA MET A 256 7.56 23.89 10.10
C MET A 256 9.01 23.93 9.67
N ARG A 257 9.61 22.74 9.50
CA ARG A 257 10.98 22.58 8.98
C ARG A 257 11.08 21.33 8.11
N VAL A 258 12.01 21.36 7.16
CA VAL A 258 12.48 20.16 6.48
C VAL A 258 13.81 19.77 7.09
N ILE A 259 13.94 18.52 7.54
CA ILE A 259 15.12 17.96 8.19
C ILE A 259 15.80 17.03 7.21
N THR A 260 17.09 17.25 6.97
CA THR A 260 17.83 16.55 5.92
C THR A 260 19.15 16.02 6.47
N PRO A 261 19.77 15.04 5.83
CA PRO A 261 21.19 14.76 6.08
C PRO A 261 22.05 16.02 5.87
N ARG A 262 23.18 16.09 6.56
CA ARG A 262 24.12 17.22 6.51
C ARG A 262 24.49 17.58 5.06
N GLY A 263 24.52 18.87 4.76
CA GLY A 263 24.89 19.41 3.46
C GLY A 263 23.77 19.43 2.41
N ARG A 264 22.57 18.90 2.75
CA ARG A 264 21.48 18.72 1.79
C ARG A 264 20.25 19.61 2.03
N ALA A 265 20.31 20.58 2.92
CA ALA A 265 19.15 21.42 3.27
C ALA A 265 18.50 22.11 2.05
N SER A 266 19.29 22.64 1.11
CA SER A 266 18.78 23.32 -0.09
C SER A 266 17.96 22.41 -1.01
N GLU A 267 18.17 21.09 -0.97
CA GLU A 267 17.43 20.12 -1.77
C GLU A 267 15.97 19.96 -1.30
N GLY A 268 15.64 20.37 -0.06
CA GLY A 268 14.31 20.36 0.52
C GLY A 268 13.41 21.56 0.14
N ALA A 269 13.87 22.43 -0.73
CA ALA A 269 13.20 23.71 -1.03
C ALA A 269 11.77 23.56 -1.54
N TRP A 270 11.48 22.55 -2.39
CA TRP A 270 10.12 22.29 -2.86
C TRP A 270 9.20 21.89 -1.71
N ALA A 271 9.63 20.99 -0.83
CA ALA A 271 8.86 20.55 0.33
C ALA A 271 8.58 21.73 1.28
N ALA A 272 9.58 22.53 1.60
CA ALA A 272 9.43 23.72 2.45
C ALA A 272 8.45 24.74 1.85
N LYS A 273 8.40 24.87 0.53
CA LYS A 273 7.47 25.77 -0.18
C LYS A 273 6.02 25.29 -0.12
N VAL A 274 5.78 24.00 -0.35
CA VAL A 274 4.44 23.45 -0.58
C VAL A 274 3.72 23.10 0.73
N SER A 275 4.41 22.53 1.69
CA SER A 275 3.79 21.91 2.88
C SER A 275 2.93 22.87 3.73
N PRO A 276 3.31 24.15 3.91
CA PRO A 276 2.47 25.10 4.64
C PRO A 276 1.09 25.30 4.04
N GLU A 277 1.02 25.41 2.69
CA GLU A 277 -0.25 25.62 2.00
C GLU A 277 -1.15 24.39 2.04
N ILE A 278 -0.57 23.19 1.98
CA ILE A 278 -1.33 21.94 2.11
C ILE A 278 -1.96 21.85 3.51
N LEU A 279 -1.20 22.14 4.57
CA LEU A 279 -1.73 22.15 5.93
C LEU A 279 -2.93 23.10 6.07
N GLU A 280 -2.83 24.32 5.55
CA GLU A 280 -3.89 25.33 5.60
C GLU A 280 -5.17 24.88 4.87
N ARG A 281 -5.02 24.18 3.74
CA ARG A 281 -6.15 23.65 2.98
C ARG A 281 -6.85 22.50 3.71
N LEU A 282 -6.09 21.62 4.37
CA LEU A 282 -6.65 20.56 5.20
C LEU A 282 -7.39 21.12 6.43
N GLU A 283 -6.81 22.09 7.14
CA GLU A 283 -7.52 22.79 8.23
C GLU A 283 -8.83 23.44 7.74
N GLY A 284 -8.81 24.04 6.55
CA GLY A 284 -10.00 24.62 5.93
C GLY A 284 -11.08 23.59 5.65
N TYR A 285 -10.70 22.39 5.17
CA TYR A 285 -11.63 21.32 4.92
C TYR A 285 -12.21 20.73 6.20
N PHE A 286 -11.37 20.41 7.19
CA PHE A 286 -11.81 19.80 8.44
C PHE A 286 -12.52 20.80 9.37
N GLY A 287 -12.25 22.09 9.23
CA GLY A 287 -12.76 23.11 10.16
C GLY A 287 -12.27 22.90 11.59
N ILE A 288 -11.11 22.25 11.73
CA ILE A 288 -10.45 21.88 13.00
C ILE A 288 -8.96 22.18 12.83
N PRO A 289 -8.35 23.02 13.67
CA PRO A 289 -6.92 23.32 13.59
C PRO A 289 -6.06 22.09 13.78
N TYR A 290 -4.88 22.08 13.15
CA TYR A 290 -3.85 21.08 13.39
C TYR A 290 -3.60 20.91 14.90
N ALA A 291 -3.58 19.67 15.37
CA ALA A 291 -3.64 19.39 16.80
C ALA A 291 -2.31 19.60 17.52
N TYR A 292 -1.20 19.41 16.82
CA TYR A 292 0.15 19.29 17.40
C TYR A 292 0.93 20.62 17.36
N GLU A 293 2.07 20.68 18.07
CA GLU A 293 2.78 21.94 18.37
C GLU A 293 3.77 22.35 17.27
N LYS A 294 4.26 21.40 16.49
CA LYS A 294 5.17 21.61 15.36
C LYS A 294 4.87 20.63 14.24
N LEU A 295 5.45 20.87 13.07
CA LEU A 295 5.39 19.94 11.94
C LEU A 295 6.74 19.94 11.22
N ASP A 296 7.54 18.92 11.47
CA ASP A 296 8.79 18.67 10.79
C ASP A 296 8.61 17.58 9.72
N LEU A 297 9.29 17.72 8.57
CA LEU A 297 9.38 16.71 7.53
C LEU A 297 10.80 16.14 7.54
N LEU A 298 10.96 14.89 7.91
CA LEU A 298 12.26 14.23 7.97
C LEU A 298 12.52 13.41 6.71
N ALA A 299 13.59 13.73 5.99
CA ALA A 299 14.03 12.97 4.83
C ALA A 299 14.78 11.69 5.25
N VAL A 300 14.22 10.53 4.95
CA VAL A 300 14.71 9.21 5.38
C VAL A 300 15.16 8.40 4.16
N PRO A 301 16.45 8.03 4.05
CA PRO A 301 16.92 7.12 3.00
C PRO A 301 16.34 5.71 3.15
N LEU A 302 16.17 4.99 2.04
CA LEU A 302 15.76 3.58 1.99
C LEU A 302 14.36 3.25 2.53
N MET A 303 13.63 4.22 3.04
CA MET A 303 12.25 4.08 3.45
C MET A 303 11.35 3.88 2.23
N GLY A 304 10.25 3.14 2.35
CA GLY A 304 9.18 3.08 1.35
C GLY A 304 8.15 4.19 1.62
N GLY A 305 7.80 5.02 0.61
CA GLY A 305 6.74 6.03 0.77
C GLY A 305 7.03 7.10 1.82
N ALA A 306 6.08 7.31 2.74
CA ALA A 306 6.17 8.23 3.86
C ALA A 306 5.44 7.63 5.09
N MET A 307 5.40 8.37 6.20
CA MET A 307 4.71 7.98 7.42
C MET A 307 4.27 9.22 8.21
N GLU A 308 3.04 9.20 8.65
CA GLU A 308 2.28 10.31 9.20
C GLU A 308 2.65 10.77 10.61
N ASN A 309 3.70 10.26 11.22
CA ASN A 309 4.05 10.52 12.64
C ASN A 309 3.79 11.97 13.06
N PRO A 310 2.88 12.24 14.05
CA PRO A 310 2.52 13.60 14.43
C PRO A 310 3.72 14.45 14.82
N GLY A 311 3.85 15.61 14.22
CA GLY A 311 4.94 16.54 14.48
C GLY A 311 6.30 16.19 13.87
N LEU A 312 6.50 14.96 13.38
CA LEU A 312 7.71 14.51 12.68
C LEU A 312 7.36 13.53 11.55
N VAL A 313 6.71 14.03 10.51
CA VAL A 313 6.35 13.20 9.33
C VAL A 313 7.62 12.77 8.61
N THR A 314 7.78 11.45 8.40
CA THR A 314 8.95 10.91 7.71
C THR A 314 8.64 10.62 6.25
N PHE A 315 9.59 10.90 5.37
CA PHE A 315 9.45 10.73 3.93
C PHE A 315 10.65 10.02 3.34
N ASN A 316 10.43 9.16 2.37
CA ASN A 316 11.52 8.75 1.50
C ASN A 316 12.27 9.98 0.97
N SER A 317 13.58 10.01 1.17
CA SER A 317 14.42 11.15 0.81
C SER A 317 14.28 11.58 -0.65
N ARG A 318 13.96 10.65 -1.56
CA ARG A 318 13.74 10.96 -3.00
C ARG A 318 12.49 11.80 -3.28
N LEU A 319 11.48 11.71 -2.42
CA LEU A 319 10.28 12.54 -2.55
C LEU A 319 10.57 13.97 -2.12
N VAL A 320 11.33 14.13 -1.03
CA VAL A 320 11.60 15.42 -0.39
C VAL A 320 12.77 16.15 -1.03
N LEU A 321 13.87 15.43 -1.33
CA LEU A 321 15.13 16.02 -1.73
C LEU A 321 15.37 15.91 -3.23
N ALA A 322 15.70 17.03 -3.86
CA ALA A 322 16.22 17.06 -5.23
C ALA A 322 17.11 18.27 -5.45
N LYS A 323 18.23 18.07 -6.13
CA LYS A 323 18.97 19.18 -6.73
C LYS A 323 18.15 19.78 -7.87
N PRO A 324 18.30 21.08 -8.18
CA PRO A 324 17.54 21.71 -9.26
C PRO A 324 17.62 20.98 -10.61
N GLU A 325 18.79 20.39 -10.92
CA GLU A 325 19.03 19.62 -12.14
C GLU A 325 18.44 18.20 -12.12
N GLU A 326 18.01 17.70 -10.96
CA GLU A 326 17.42 16.37 -10.75
C GLU A 326 15.91 16.45 -10.50
N ASP A 327 15.37 17.68 -10.37
CA ASP A 327 13.98 17.90 -9.96
C ASP A 327 13.01 17.79 -11.15
N SER A 328 12.34 16.65 -11.25
CA SER A 328 11.34 16.38 -12.30
C SER A 328 9.93 16.81 -11.88
N VAL A 329 9.06 17.10 -12.87
CA VAL A 329 7.62 17.35 -12.64
C VAL A 329 6.96 16.15 -11.97
N GLY A 330 7.35 14.95 -12.36
CA GLY A 330 6.82 13.72 -11.76
C GLY A 330 7.11 13.64 -10.25
N ARG A 331 8.36 13.96 -9.83
CA ARG A 331 8.72 13.99 -8.41
C ARG A 331 7.94 15.08 -7.65
N GLN A 332 7.83 16.27 -8.22
CA GLN A 332 7.11 17.38 -7.59
C GLN A 332 5.64 17.03 -7.32
N ARG A 333 4.95 16.45 -8.31
CA ARG A 333 3.56 16.00 -8.16
C ARG A 333 3.43 14.84 -7.17
N ALA A 334 4.34 13.87 -7.24
CA ALA A 334 4.35 12.74 -6.31
C ALA A 334 4.55 13.23 -4.86
N PHE A 335 5.46 14.18 -4.62
CA PHE A 335 5.63 14.79 -3.30
C PHE A 335 4.33 15.46 -2.82
N VAL A 336 3.67 16.27 -3.65
CA VAL A 336 2.42 16.94 -3.25
C VAL A 336 1.33 15.92 -2.92
N GLY A 337 1.14 14.88 -3.73
CA GLY A 337 0.17 13.82 -3.46
C GLY A 337 0.46 13.11 -2.14
N THR A 338 1.71 12.68 -1.92
CA THR A 338 2.11 12.03 -0.67
C THR A 338 2.00 12.99 0.52
N GLN A 339 2.42 14.25 0.38
CA GLN A 339 2.29 15.25 1.44
C GLN A 339 0.84 15.48 1.88
N VAL A 340 -0.11 15.50 0.93
CA VAL A 340 -1.53 15.60 1.27
C VAL A 340 -2.01 14.36 2.02
N HIS A 341 -1.58 13.17 1.58
CA HIS A 341 -1.92 11.91 2.23
C HIS A 341 -1.44 11.91 3.70
N GLU A 342 -0.14 12.15 3.93
CA GLU A 342 0.45 12.14 5.28
C GLU A 342 -0.14 13.23 6.19
N LEU A 343 -0.44 14.41 5.64
CA LEU A 343 -1.06 15.46 6.45
C LEU A 343 -2.56 15.24 6.69
N ALA A 344 -3.28 14.49 5.84
CA ALA A 344 -4.66 14.12 6.11
C ALA A 344 -4.77 13.16 7.32
N HIS A 345 -3.79 12.30 7.49
CA HIS A 345 -3.67 11.42 8.65
C HIS A 345 -3.62 12.16 9.98
N GLN A 346 -3.16 13.42 10.01
CA GLN A 346 -3.10 14.20 11.23
C GLN A 346 -4.49 14.36 11.90
N TRP A 347 -5.58 14.17 11.14
CA TRP A 347 -6.96 14.09 11.64
C TRP A 347 -7.48 12.64 11.64
N PHE A 348 -7.20 11.85 10.59
CA PHE A 348 -7.62 10.46 10.40
C PHE A 348 -6.44 9.49 10.52
N GLY A 349 -6.22 8.94 11.69
CA GLY A 349 -5.09 8.13 12.08
C GLY A 349 -4.46 8.63 13.37
N ASP A 350 -4.14 9.92 13.41
CA ASP A 350 -3.42 10.53 14.51
C ASP A 350 -4.34 11.11 15.59
N LEU A 351 -5.19 12.08 15.23
CA LEU A 351 -6.13 12.69 16.18
C LEU A 351 -7.22 11.68 16.58
N VAL A 352 -7.79 10.99 15.59
CA VAL A 352 -8.71 9.88 15.78
C VAL A 352 -8.06 8.63 15.19
N THR A 353 -7.74 7.64 16.02
CA THR A 353 -7.01 6.43 15.65
C THR A 353 -7.96 5.23 15.61
N MET A 354 -7.82 4.34 14.66
CA MET A 354 -8.54 3.06 14.65
C MET A 354 -8.34 2.28 15.95
N ALA A 355 -9.36 1.54 16.37
CA ALA A 355 -9.28 0.72 17.59
C ALA A 355 -8.44 -0.55 17.40
N TRP A 356 -8.44 -1.12 16.20
CA TRP A 356 -7.67 -2.29 15.81
C TRP A 356 -7.36 -2.29 14.30
N TRP A 357 -6.43 -3.12 13.87
CA TRP A 357 -5.90 -3.18 12.50
C TRP A 357 -6.93 -3.63 11.44
N ASP A 358 -8.03 -4.28 11.81
CA ASP A 358 -9.12 -4.60 10.88
C ASP A 358 -9.83 -3.35 10.34
N ASP A 359 -9.77 -2.24 11.08
CA ASP A 359 -10.27 -0.92 10.68
C ASP A 359 -9.16 0.01 10.13
N LEU A 360 -8.00 -0.50 9.69
CA LEU A 360 -6.92 0.28 9.07
C LEU A 360 -7.40 1.19 7.93
N TRP A 361 -8.45 0.78 7.23
CA TRP A 361 -9.05 1.58 6.16
C TRP A 361 -9.56 2.95 6.63
N LEU A 362 -9.92 3.12 7.91
CA LEU A 362 -10.29 4.43 8.46
C LEU A 362 -9.14 5.44 8.38
N ASN A 363 -7.89 4.99 8.42
CA ASN A 363 -6.72 5.82 8.22
C ASN A 363 -6.43 5.95 6.73
N GLU A 364 -6.10 4.86 6.06
CA GLU A 364 -5.49 4.81 4.74
C GLU A 364 -6.45 5.14 3.59
N SER A 365 -7.66 4.56 3.63
CA SER A 365 -8.65 4.87 2.60
C SER A 365 -9.08 6.32 2.66
N PHE A 366 -9.13 6.88 3.87
CA PHE A 366 -9.54 8.25 4.08
C PHE A 366 -8.46 9.23 3.58
N ALA A 367 -7.20 9.02 3.92
CA ALA A 367 -6.09 9.85 3.45
C ALA A 367 -5.97 9.79 1.91
N SER A 368 -6.12 8.58 1.33
CA SER A 368 -6.15 8.39 -0.12
C SER A 368 -7.33 9.09 -0.79
N TRP A 369 -8.52 9.07 -0.16
CA TRP A 369 -9.69 9.79 -0.66
C TRP A 369 -9.54 11.32 -0.56
N MET A 370 -8.88 11.83 0.47
CA MET A 370 -8.64 13.27 0.68
C MET A 370 -7.63 13.83 -0.33
N THR A 371 -6.64 13.03 -0.74
CA THR A 371 -5.53 13.45 -1.59
C THR A 371 -5.99 14.16 -2.87
N PRO A 372 -6.80 13.58 -3.77
CA PRO A 372 -7.21 14.25 -5.01
C PRO A 372 -8.03 15.52 -4.76
N ARG A 373 -8.76 15.59 -3.66
CA ARG A 373 -9.57 16.75 -3.27
C ARG A 373 -8.72 17.97 -2.93
N ILE A 374 -7.70 17.77 -2.09
CA ILE A 374 -6.79 18.85 -1.69
C ILE A 374 -5.87 19.23 -2.86
N VAL A 375 -5.39 18.25 -3.62
CA VAL A 375 -4.59 18.51 -4.84
C VAL A 375 -5.39 19.34 -5.86
N GLU A 376 -6.67 19.02 -6.09
CA GLU A 376 -7.57 19.81 -6.95
C GLU A 376 -7.66 21.27 -6.47
N SER A 377 -7.80 21.49 -5.17
CA SER A 377 -7.87 22.83 -4.60
C SER A 377 -6.53 23.56 -4.66
N TYR A 378 -5.41 22.85 -4.55
CA TYR A 378 -4.04 23.38 -4.60
C TYR A 378 -3.63 23.75 -6.03
N GLN A 379 -3.83 22.83 -6.96
CA GLN A 379 -3.46 22.99 -8.36
C GLN A 379 -4.52 22.37 -9.29
N PRO A 380 -5.58 23.14 -9.62
CA PRO A 380 -6.71 22.64 -10.41
C PRO A 380 -6.32 22.11 -11.79
N THR A 381 -5.20 22.61 -12.35
CA THR A 381 -4.71 22.19 -13.68
C THR A 381 -4.13 20.79 -13.71
N TRP A 382 -3.91 20.13 -12.56
CA TRP A 382 -3.42 18.75 -12.50
C TRP A 382 -4.52 17.71 -12.70
N ASP A 383 -5.79 18.13 -12.63
CA ASP A 383 -6.96 17.29 -12.89
C ASP A 383 -7.05 16.04 -11.98
N ALA A 384 -6.72 16.23 -10.71
CA ALA A 384 -6.71 15.17 -9.70
C ALA A 384 -8.03 14.35 -9.62
N PRO A 385 -9.24 14.88 -9.89
CA PRO A 385 -10.46 14.07 -9.97
C PRO A 385 -10.41 12.97 -11.03
N VAL A 386 -9.67 13.14 -12.12
CA VAL A 386 -9.51 12.09 -13.15
C VAL A 386 -8.49 11.04 -12.69
N GLU A 387 -7.40 11.45 -12.03
CA GLU A 387 -6.45 10.50 -11.41
C GLU A 387 -7.14 9.59 -10.40
N ARG A 388 -8.06 10.11 -9.59
CA ARG A 388 -8.91 9.29 -8.69
C ARG A 388 -9.67 8.18 -9.43
N VAL A 389 -10.15 8.44 -10.65
CA VAL A 389 -10.86 7.41 -11.45
C VAL A 389 -9.87 6.35 -11.95
N GLN A 390 -8.62 6.72 -12.24
CA GLN A 390 -7.57 5.76 -12.60
C GLN A 390 -7.22 4.87 -11.38
N ASP A 391 -7.07 5.45 -10.18
CA ASP A 391 -6.83 4.71 -8.93
C ASP A 391 -7.98 3.73 -8.63
N ARG A 392 -9.24 4.18 -8.81
CA ARG A 392 -10.42 3.31 -8.74
C ARG A 392 -10.33 2.13 -9.72
N ASN A 393 -9.89 2.35 -10.94
CA ASN A 393 -9.77 1.30 -11.94
C ASN A 393 -8.70 0.27 -11.52
N GLY A 394 -7.55 0.72 -11.01
CA GLY A 394 -6.53 -0.16 -10.44
C GLY A 394 -7.06 -1.00 -9.26
N ALA A 395 -7.88 -0.39 -8.39
CA ALA A 395 -8.53 -1.09 -7.30
C ALA A 395 -9.53 -2.15 -7.78
N LEU A 396 -10.35 -1.83 -8.80
CA LEU A 396 -11.27 -2.77 -9.43
C LEU A 396 -10.54 -3.97 -10.07
N ASP A 397 -9.33 -3.75 -10.59
CA ASP A 397 -8.49 -4.83 -11.14
C ASP A 397 -7.98 -5.76 -10.04
N ALA A 398 -7.45 -5.22 -8.95
CA ALA A 398 -7.01 -6.01 -7.80
C ALA A 398 -8.17 -6.78 -7.14
N ASP A 399 -9.33 -6.14 -7.02
CA ASP A 399 -10.54 -6.71 -6.42
C ASP A 399 -11.28 -7.70 -7.34
N SER A 400 -10.90 -7.80 -8.62
CA SER A 400 -11.44 -8.79 -9.55
C SER A 400 -11.05 -10.23 -9.21
N LEU A 401 -9.96 -10.41 -8.45
CA LEU A 401 -9.48 -11.71 -8.01
C LEU A 401 -10.45 -12.33 -6.99
N VAL A 402 -10.67 -13.62 -7.11
CA VAL A 402 -11.41 -14.40 -6.08
C VAL A 402 -10.61 -14.50 -4.80
N ALA A 403 -9.28 -14.56 -4.92
CA ALA A 403 -8.33 -14.55 -3.82
C ALA A 403 -8.09 -13.14 -3.21
N ALA A 404 -8.84 -12.09 -3.64
CA ALA A 404 -8.81 -10.78 -3.00
C ALA A 404 -9.28 -10.86 -1.53
N ARG A 405 -8.90 -9.87 -0.72
CA ARG A 405 -9.38 -9.74 0.67
C ARG A 405 -10.54 -8.75 0.78
N PHE A 406 -11.20 -8.73 1.93
CA PHE A 406 -12.15 -7.68 2.30
C PHE A 406 -11.40 -6.38 2.62
N ILE A 407 -12.07 -5.22 2.57
CA ILE A 407 -11.51 -3.99 3.14
C ILE A 407 -11.33 -4.20 4.66
N ARG A 408 -12.39 -4.59 5.35
CA ARG A 408 -12.38 -4.90 6.78
C ARG A 408 -12.11 -6.40 6.99
N GLN A 409 -10.88 -6.81 6.69
CA GLN A 409 -10.43 -8.19 6.85
C GLN A 409 -10.17 -8.50 8.32
N PRO A 410 -10.74 -9.57 8.90
CA PRO A 410 -10.35 -10.03 10.22
C PRO A 410 -8.84 -10.30 10.29
N ILE A 411 -8.24 -9.91 11.41
CA ILE A 411 -6.82 -10.05 11.69
C ILE A 411 -6.61 -11.23 12.63
N HIS A 412 -5.92 -12.26 12.18
CA HIS A 412 -5.64 -13.48 12.92
C HIS A 412 -4.17 -13.62 13.34
N ASP A 413 -3.26 -12.96 12.59
CA ASP A 413 -1.81 -12.97 12.86
C ASP A 413 -1.13 -11.69 12.36
N ALA A 414 0.18 -11.58 12.61
CA ALA A 414 0.99 -10.44 12.17
C ALA A 414 1.08 -10.31 10.64
N GLY A 415 1.02 -11.43 9.91
CA GLY A 415 1.02 -11.43 8.44
C GLY A 415 -0.25 -10.82 7.87
N ASP A 416 -1.41 -11.00 8.51
CA ASP A 416 -2.65 -10.35 8.12
C ASP A 416 -2.56 -8.83 8.29
N ILE A 417 -1.89 -8.34 9.35
CA ILE A 417 -1.64 -6.91 9.55
C ILE A 417 -0.78 -6.36 8.41
N GLN A 418 0.34 -7.01 8.07
CA GLN A 418 1.21 -6.60 6.96
C GLN A 418 0.47 -6.60 5.61
N ASN A 419 -0.36 -7.60 5.37
CA ASN A 419 -1.15 -7.73 4.15
C ASN A 419 -2.31 -6.73 4.05
N ALA A 420 -2.65 -6.03 5.15
CA ALA A 420 -3.69 -5.01 5.13
C ALA A 420 -3.25 -3.73 4.38
N PHE A 421 -1.94 -3.51 4.20
CA PHE A 421 -1.37 -2.38 3.46
C PHE A 421 -1.29 -2.68 1.96
N ASP A 422 -2.42 -2.73 1.29
CA ASP A 422 -2.52 -3.08 -0.13
C ASP A 422 -3.53 -2.22 -0.89
N GLY A 423 -3.64 -2.43 -2.21
CA GLY A 423 -4.57 -1.71 -3.08
C GLY A 423 -6.06 -1.83 -2.69
N ILE A 424 -6.43 -2.78 -1.84
CA ILE A 424 -7.80 -2.90 -1.32
C ILE A 424 -8.05 -1.86 -0.22
N THR A 425 -7.15 -1.74 0.73
CA THR A 425 -7.27 -0.70 1.77
C THR A 425 -7.17 0.69 1.15
N TYR A 426 -6.12 0.98 0.38
CA TYR A 426 -5.89 2.32 -0.19
C TYR A 426 -6.88 2.64 -1.32
N GLY A 427 -6.96 1.79 -2.33
CA GLY A 427 -7.68 2.06 -3.57
C GLY A 427 -9.18 1.77 -3.50
N LYS A 428 -9.60 0.52 -3.15
CA LYS A 428 -11.02 0.17 -3.03
C LYS A 428 -11.70 1.02 -1.97
N GLY A 429 -11.07 1.15 -0.79
CA GLY A 429 -11.64 1.92 0.31
C GLY A 429 -11.86 3.38 -0.06
N SER A 430 -10.87 4.06 -0.67
CA SER A 430 -11.01 5.45 -1.11
C SER A 430 -12.07 5.64 -2.20
N ALA A 431 -12.16 4.68 -3.14
CA ALA A 431 -13.18 4.73 -4.19
C ALA A 431 -14.61 4.53 -3.65
N VAL A 432 -14.77 3.66 -2.64
CA VAL A 432 -16.05 3.47 -1.94
C VAL A 432 -16.44 4.72 -1.14
N LEU A 433 -15.48 5.39 -0.48
CA LEU A 433 -15.71 6.69 0.17
C LEU A 433 -16.14 7.76 -0.85
N ALA A 434 -15.50 7.82 -2.02
CA ALA A 434 -15.86 8.77 -3.09
C ALA A 434 -17.27 8.51 -3.66
N MET A 435 -17.64 7.24 -3.80
CA MET A 435 -19.00 6.84 -4.20
C MET A 435 -20.03 7.25 -3.12
N ALA A 436 -19.73 7.03 -1.85
CA ALA A 436 -20.59 7.43 -0.73
C ALA A 436 -20.74 8.96 -0.67
N GLU A 437 -19.65 9.72 -0.83
CA GLU A 437 -19.70 11.18 -0.90
C GLU A 437 -20.62 11.67 -2.03
N THR A 438 -20.51 11.07 -3.22
CA THR A 438 -21.35 11.43 -4.37
C THR A 438 -22.82 11.15 -4.08
N TRP A 439 -23.13 10.03 -3.43
CA TRP A 439 -24.48 9.63 -3.05
C TRP A 439 -25.10 10.50 -1.96
N LEU A 440 -24.30 10.92 -0.97
CA LEU A 440 -24.76 11.74 0.16
C LEU A 440 -24.79 13.23 -0.17
N GLY A 441 -23.93 13.66 -1.07
CA GLY A 441 -23.62 15.06 -1.36
C GLY A 441 -22.43 15.57 -0.56
N ARG A 442 -21.57 16.37 -1.20
CA ARG A 442 -20.27 16.82 -0.66
C ARG A 442 -20.39 17.51 0.71
N ASP A 443 -21.35 18.42 0.86
CA ASP A 443 -21.51 19.20 2.10
C ASP A 443 -21.98 18.33 3.28
N VAL A 444 -22.89 17.39 3.02
CA VAL A 444 -23.38 16.45 4.04
C VAL A 444 -22.27 15.51 4.47
N PHE A 445 -21.51 14.98 3.51
CA PHE A 445 -20.38 14.10 3.79
C PHE A 445 -19.30 14.81 4.60
N GLN A 446 -18.92 16.05 4.25
CA GLN A 446 -17.95 16.86 4.99
C GLN A 446 -18.42 17.14 6.44
N LYS A 447 -19.69 17.49 6.64
CA LYS A 447 -20.25 17.70 8.00
C LYS A 447 -20.22 16.40 8.82
N GLY A 448 -20.54 15.26 8.21
CA GLY A 448 -20.44 13.95 8.86
C GLY A 448 -19.01 13.62 9.30
N ILE A 449 -18.01 13.91 8.47
CA ILE A 449 -16.59 13.81 8.80
C ILE A 449 -16.25 14.71 10.01
N GLN A 450 -16.60 15.99 9.94
CA GLN A 450 -16.33 16.94 11.02
C GLN A 450 -16.99 16.51 12.34
N ARG A 451 -18.19 15.95 12.27
CA ARG A 451 -18.90 15.38 13.43
C ARG A 451 -18.13 14.21 14.04
N TYR A 452 -17.67 13.25 13.21
CA TYR A 452 -16.89 12.10 13.64
C TYR A 452 -15.59 12.52 14.32
N ILE A 453 -14.80 13.41 13.70
CA ILE A 453 -13.53 13.86 14.27
C ILE A 453 -13.75 14.55 15.61
N ARG A 454 -14.74 15.47 15.71
CA ARG A 454 -15.02 16.17 16.99
C ARG A 454 -15.46 15.23 18.11
N ALA A 455 -16.20 14.17 17.77
CA ALA A 455 -16.69 13.21 18.77
C ALA A 455 -15.58 12.32 19.33
N HIS A 456 -14.55 12.02 18.51
CA HIS A 456 -13.52 11.04 18.84
C HIS A 456 -12.11 11.62 18.95
N ALA A 457 -11.95 12.96 18.89
CA ALA A 457 -10.64 13.63 18.99
C ALA A 457 -9.85 13.16 20.21
N GLY A 458 -8.60 12.75 20.01
CA GLY A 458 -7.70 12.23 21.04
C GLY A 458 -8.01 10.79 21.49
N ARG A 459 -8.91 10.08 20.80
CA ARG A 459 -9.36 8.73 21.16
C ARG A 459 -9.26 7.76 19.98
N ASN A 460 -9.56 6.49 20.28
CA ASN A 460 -9.78 5.48 19.24
C ASN A 460 -11.24 5.49 18.78
N ALA A 461 -11.47 5.06 17.56
CA ALA A 461 -12.80 4.88 16.99
C ALA A 461 -12.84 3.62 16.09
N THR A 462 -14.05 3.17 15.80
CA THR A 462 -14.32 2.01 14.92
C THR A 462 -14.99 2.45 13.62
N ALA A 463 -15.05 1.56 12.64
CA ALA A 463 -15.85 1.77 11.43
C ALA A 463 -17.31 2.14 11.76
N LYS A 464 -17.88 1.52 12.79
CA LYS A 464 -19.26 1.81 13.21
C LYS A 464 -19.43 3.28 13.62
N ASP A 465 -18.50 3.84 14.39
CA ASP A 465 -18.56 5.23 14.86
C ASP A 465 -18.56 6.22 13.68
N PHE A 466 -17.73 5.93 12.65
CA PHE A 466 -17.68 6.72 11.43
C PHE A 466 -18.98 6.64 10.61
N LEU A 467 -19.50 5.43 10.39
CA LEU A 467 -20.72 5.20 9.63
C LEU A 467 -21.97 5.78 10.33
N ASP A 468 -22.01 5.70 11.65
CA ASP A 468 -23.06 6.31 12.48
C ASP A 468 -23.05 7.85 12.36
N ALA A 469 -21.86 8.47 12.35
CA ALA A 469 -21.73 9.91 12.17
C ALA A 469 -22.25 10.39 10.80
N LEU A 470 -21.91 9.66 9.73
CA LEU A 470 -22.43 9.94 8.38
C LEU A 470 -23.94 9.70 8.28
N SER A 471 -24.44 8.63 8.90
CA SER A 471 -25.88 8.31 8.92
C SER A 471 -26.67 9.37 9.66
N ALA A 472 -26.18 9.84 10.80
CA ALA A 472 -26.83 10.89 11.60
C ALA A 472 -26.88 12.25 10.86
N GLU A 473 -25.86 12.58 10.07
CA GLU A 473 -25.82 13.84 9.31
C GLU A 473 -26.66 13.77 8.03
N SER A 474 -26.70 12.64 7.37
CA SER A 474 -27.41 12.47 6.08
C SER A 474 -28.88 12.08 6.23
N GLY A 475 -29.30 11.51 7.37
CA GLY A 475 -30.60 10.90 7.56
C GLY A 475 -30.80 9.60 6.75
N LYS A 476 -29.72 9.01 6.22
CA LYS A 476 -29.73 7.77 5.42
C LYS A 476 -29.01 6.66 6.18
N ASP A 477 -29.36 5.40 5.91
CA ASP A 477 -28.61 4.24 6.41
C ASP A 477 -27.33 4.03 5.58
N VAL A 478 -26.28 4.77 5.98
CA VAL A 478 -24.97 4.71 5.31
C VAL A 478 -24.28 3.38 5.61
N ALA A 479 -24.49 2.84 6.79
CA ALA A 479 -23.90 1.58 7.19
C ALA A 479 -24.34 0.41 6.29
N GLN A 480 -25.61 0.35 5.90
CA GLN A 480 -26.10 -0.69 5.00
C GLN A 480 -25.40 -0.68 3.63
N VAL A 481 -25.15 0.51 3.09
CA VAL A 481 -24.45 0.66 1.80
C VAL A 481 -22.98 0.32 1.94
N MET A 482 -22.29 0.96 2.88
CA MET A 482 -20.84 0.82 3.04
C MET A 482 -20.44 -0.61 3.42
N ASN A 483 -21.11 -1.24 4.38
CA ASN A 483 -20.78 -2.62 4.80
C ASN A 483 -20.89 -3.63 3.66
N SER A 484 -21.75 -3.38 2.65
CA SER A 484 -21.84 -4.26 1.47
C SER A 484 -20.54 -4.27 0.64
N PHE A 485 -19.69 -3.24 0.78
CA PHE A 485 -18.37 -3.16 0.13
C PHE A 485 -17.22 -3.47 1.10
N LEU A 486 -17.35 -3.09 2.37
CA LEU A 486 -16.32 -3.30 3.39
C LEU A 486 -16.10 -4.79 3.71
N ASP A 487 -17.19 -5.57 3.73
CA ASP A 487 -17.23 -6.96 4.20
C ASP A 487 -17.31 -7.99 3.07
N GLN A 488 -17.15 -7.57 1.82
CA GLN A 488 -17.16 -8.46 0.66
C GLN A 488 -15.97 -8.23 -0.27
N THR A 489 -15.43 -9.33 -0.82
CA THR A 489 -14.45 -9.30 -1.93
C THR A 489 -15.17 -9.10 -3.25
N GLY A 490 -14.46 -8.56 -4.24
CA GLY A 490 -14.99 -8.37 -5.58
C GLY A 490 -15.77 -7.07 -5.72
N ALA A 491 -16.17 -6.81 -6.96
CA ALA A 491 -16.88 -5.59 -7.35
C ALA A 491 -18.16 -5.90 -8.10
N PRO A 492 -19.19 -5.03 -8.00
CA PRO A 492 -20.40 -5.15 -8.81
C PRO A 492 -20.07 -5.04 -10.31
N PHE A 493 -20.73 -5.84 -11.11
CA PHE A 493 -20.84 -5.73 -12.55
C PHE A 493 -22.27 -5.31 -12.89
N ILE A 494 -22.42 -4.11 -13.43
CA ILE A 494 -23.73 -3.53 -13.73
C ILE A 494 -23.96 -3.56 -15.24
N ALA A 495 -25.01 -4.26 -15.67
CA ALA A 495 -25.48 -4.17 -17.03
C ALA A 495 -26.66 -3.17 -17.11
N ALA A 496 -26.62 -2.29 -18.12
CA ALA A 496 -27.56 -1.19 -18.27
C ALA A 496 -28.18 -1.15 -19.67
N THR A 497 -29.50 -0.99 -19.73
CA THR A 497 -30.30 -0.91 -20.96
C THR A 497 -31.20 0.30 -20.93
N LEU A 498 -31.12 1.16 -21.94
CA LEU A 498 -32.04 2.29 -22.12
C LEU A 498 -33.38 1.78 -22.68
N LEU A 499 -34.47 2.00 -21.93
CA LEU A 499 -35.81 1.66 -22.30
C LEU A 499 -36.66 2.94 -22.53
N CYS A 500 -37.41 2.98 -23.61
CA CYS A 500 -38.19 4.15 -24.02
C CYS A 500 -39.65 3.83 -24.32
N ASP A 501 -40.14 2.69 -23.88
CA ASP A 501 -41.51 2.26 -23.99
C ASP A 501 -42.47 3.12 -23.13
N GLY A 502 -43.66 3.34 -23.56
CA GLY A 502 -44.67 4.08 -22.80
C GLY A 502 -44.40 5.57 -22.60
N GLY A 503 -43.48 6.19 -23.35
CA GLY A 503 -43.20 7.62 -23.29
C GLY A 503 -42.46 8.10 -22.02
N LYS A 504 -42.02 7.20 -21.16
CA LYS A 504 -41.26 7.47 -19.96
C LYS A 504 -39.86 6.82 -20.05
N PRO A 505 -38.82 7.55 -20.48
CA PRO A 505 -37.48 7.00 -20.58
C PRO A 505 -36.96 6.56 -19.21
N ARG A 506 -36.31 5.39 -19.17
CA ARG A 506 -35.65 4.84 -17.97
C ARG A 506 -34.46 3.98 -18.37
N VAL A 507 -33.59 3.75 -17.44
CA VAL A 507 -32.46 2.78 -17.58
C VAL A 507 -32.76 1.60 -16.67
N ALA A 508 -32.91 0.41 -17.26
CA ALA A 508 -32.96 -0.85 -16.51
C ALA A 508 -31.57 -1.30 -16.19
N LEU A 509 -31.38 -1.70 -14.94
CA LEU A 509 -30.09 -2.12 -14.37
C LEU A 509 -30.19 -3.55 -13.85
N THR A 510 -29.13 -4.34 -14.04
CA THR A 510 -28.92 -5.61 -13.35
C THR A 510 -27.54 -5.65 -12.75
N GLN A 511 -27.37 -6.25 -11.57
CA GLN A 511 -26.06 -6.45 -10.96
C GLN A 511 -25.73 -7.95 -10.78
N GLN A 512 -24.43 -8.25 -10.88
CA GLN A 512 -23.82 -9.50 -10.46
C GLN A 512 -22.36 -9.22 -10.09
N ARG A 513 -21.61 -10.19 -9.58
CA ARG A 513 -20.17 -10.03 -9.37
C ARG A 513 -19.44 -9.95 -10.71
N TYR A 514 -18.47 -9.04 -10.84
CA TYR A 514 -17.52 -9.04 -11.95
C TYR A 514 -16.52 -10.19 -11.80
N VAL A 515 -16.32 -10.98 -12.84
CA VAL A 515 -15.39 -12.13 -12.86
C VAL A 515 -14.65 -12.15 -14.20
N ARG A 516 -13.34 -12.34 -14.17
CA ARG A 516 -12.50 -12.51 -15.36
C ARG A 516 -12.49 -13.95 -15.82
N LEU A 517 -12.17 -14.17 -17.11
CA LEU A 517 -11.88 -15.50 -17.65
C LEU A 517 -10.80 -16.19 -16.80
N GLY A 518 -10.96 -17.49 -16.57
CA GLY A 518 -10.03 -18.29 -15.79
C GLY A 518 -10.27 -18.27 -14.27
N SER A 519 -10.99 -17.29 -13.73
CA SER A 519 -11.41 -17.29 -12.32
C SER A 519 -12.64 -18.16 -12.10
N LYS A 520 -12.72 -18.79 -10.92
CA LYS A 520 -13.90 -19.54 -10.49
C LYS A 520 -14.74 -18.63 -9.62
N ALA A 521 -15.89 -18.20 -10.14
CA ALA A 521 -16.80 -17.36 -9.39
C ALA A 521 -17.24 -18.05 -8.10
N PRO A 522 -17.24 -17.35 -6.94
CA PRO A 522 -17.94 -17.77 -5.75
C PRO A 522 -19.46 -17.71 -5.97
N ASP A 523 -20.23 -18.16 -4.97
CA ASP A 523 -21.67 -18.05 -4.97
C ASP A 523 -22.17 -16.63 -5.21
N ALA A 524 -23.42 -16.46 -5.63
CA ALA A 524 -24.03 -15.18 -5.96
C ALA A 524 -23.80 -14.13 -4.86
N GLN A 525 -23.25 -12.99 -5.26
CA GLN A 525 -23.02 -11.82 -4.40
C GLN A 525 -23.79 -10.61 -4.92
N SER A 526 -24.25 -9.76 -4.01
CA SER A 526 -24.92 -8.51 -4.34
C SER A 526 -24.45 -7.38 -3.41
N TRP A 527 -24.53 -6.16 -3.91
CA TRP A 527 -24.14 -4.96 -3.18
C TRP A 527 -25.29 -3.95 -3.14
N LYS A 528 -25.22 -3.01 -2.23
CA LYS A 528 -26.09 -1.84 -2.21
C LYS A 528 -25.39 -0.72 -2.96
N VAL A 529 -25.74 -0.51 -4.24
CA VAL A 529 -24.96 0.33 -5.16
C VAL A 529 -25.71 1.62 -5.50
N PRO A 530 -25.16 2.80 -5.14
CA PRO A 530 -25.63 4.06 -5.72
C PRO A 530 -25.25 4.13 -7.20
N VAL A 531 -26.23 4.20 -8.09
CA VAL A 531 -26.02 4.31 -9.54
C VAL A 531 -26.57 5.64 -10.04
N CYS A 532 -25.70 6.47 -10.64
CA CYS A 532 -26.05 7.75 -11.23
C CYS A 532 -25.90 7.69 -12.75
N VAL A 533 -26.97 8.01 -13.46
CA VAL A 533 -27.05 8.00 -14.94
C VAL A 533 -27.02 9.43 -15.45
N LYS A 534 -26.03 9.74 -16.31
CA LYS A 534 -25.96 10.98 -17.07
C LYS A 534 -26.64 10.82 -18.42
N TYR A 535 -27.40 11.82 -18.84
CA TYR A 535 -28.15 11.80 -20.08
C TYR A 535 -28.47 13.23 -20.60
N PRO A 536 -28.85 13.44 -21.88
CA PRO A 536 -29.25 14.74 -22.38
C PRO A 536 -30.51 15.25 -21.68
N GLY A 537 -30.45 16.42 -21.01
CA GLY A 537 -31.56 17.16 -20.46
C GLY A 537 -31.91 18.40 -21.28
N GLU A 538 -32.77 19.27 -20.75
CA GLU A 538 -33.14 20.55 -21.40
C GLU A 538 -31.97 21.55 -21.33
N GLY A 539 -31.31 21.78 -22.46
CA GLY A 539 -30.22 22.75 -22.61
C GLY A 539 -28.88 22.31 -22.01
N LYS A 540 -28.85 21.36 -21.10
CA LYS A 540 -27.63 20.78 -20.49
C LYS A 540 -27.80 19.29 -20.24
N ASP A 541 -26.71 18.61 -19.92
CA ASP A 541 -26.80 17.22 -19.46
C ASP A 541 -27.39 17.17 -18.05
N ALA A 542 -28.24 16.16 -17.82
CA ALA A 542 -28.89 15.87 -16.55
C ALA A 542 -28.32 14.59 -15.94
N THR A 543 -28.53 14.45 -14.64
CA THR A 543 -28.13 13.24 -13.89
C THR A 543 -29.27 12.78 -13.01
N ALA A 544 -29.62 11.49 -13.08
CA ALA A 544 -30.59 10.85 -12.20
C ALA A 544 -29.93 9.66 -11.49
N CYS A 545 -30.22 9.50 -10.20
CA CYS A 545 -29.61 8.47 -9.37
C CYS A 545 -30.66 7.58 -8.72
N THR A 546 -30.30 6.31 -8.48
CA THR A 546 -31.03 5.36 -7.64
C THR A 546 -30.06 4.61 -6.73
N LEU A 547 -30.55 4.13 -5.59
CA LEU A 547 -29.84 3.12 -4.79
C LEU A 547 -30.33 1.74 -5.21
N MET A 548 -29.47 0.96 -5.84
CA MET A 548 -29.73 -0.41 -6.23
C MET A 548 -29.54 -1.31 -5.01
N THR A 549 -30.60 -1.84 -4.44
CA THR A 549 -30.60 -2.70 -3.24
C THR A 549 -30.78 -4.17 -3.56
N GLU A 550 -31.26 -4.49 -4.75
CA GLU A 550 -31.56 -5.83 -5.25
C GLU A 550 -30.78 -6.11 -6.53
N GLU A 551 -30.88 -7.33 -7.05
CA GLU A 551 -30.27 -7.74 -8.32
C GLU A 551 -30.70 -6.86 -9.51
N LYS A 552 -31.91 -6.30 -9.45
CA LYS A 552 -32.50 -5.45 -10.52
C LYS A 552 -32.98 -4.13 -9.96
N ALA A 553 -32.80 -3.07 -10.75
CA ALA A 553 -33.34 -1.74 -10.44
C ALA A 553 -33.64 -0.98 -11.73
N GLU A 554 -34.35 0.13 -11.61
CA GLU A 554 -34.57 1.08 -12.69
C GLU A 554 -34.21 2.51 -12.25
N VAL A 555 -33.67 3.30 -13.16
CA VAL A 555 -33.46 4.73 -13.01
C VAL A 555 -34.37 5.46 -13.96
N ALA A 556 -35.38 6.16 -13.44
CA ALA A 556 -36.21 7.07 -14.23
C ALA A 556 -35.36 8.26 -14.68
N LEU A 557 -35.65 8.77 -15.90
CA LEU A 557 -34.93 9.93 -16.47
C LEU A 557 -35.93 11.13 -16.57
N PRO A 558 -36.20 11.82 -15.45
CA PRO A 558 -37.34 12.76 -15.37
C PRO A 558 -37.18 14.00 -16.26
N GLU A 559 -35.95 14.44 -16.55
CA GLU A 559 -35.70 15.60 -17.41
C GLU A 559 -35.66 15.24 -18.91
N ALA A 560 -35.83 13.97 -19.28
CA ALA A 560 -35.86 13.54 -20.67
C ALA A 560 -37.31 13.58 -21.19
N LYS A 561 -37.65 14.56 -22.05
CA LYS A 561 -38.99 14.68 -22.69
C LYS A 561 -39.25 13.64 -23.75
N ALA A 562 -38.21 13.04 -24.29
CA ALA A 562 -38.25 11.99 -25.30
C ALA A 562 -37.15 10.97 -25.01
N CYS A 563 -37.11 9.86 -25.77
CA CYS A 563 -36.03 8.89 -25.63
C CYS A 563 -34.66 9.58 -25.82
N PRO A 564 -33.79 9.58 -24.80
CA PRO A 564 -32.45 10.20 -24.90
C PRO A 564 -31.61 9.59 -26.02
N ALA A 565 -30.87 10.44 -26.71
CA ALA A 565 -29.96 9.98 -27.75
C ALA A 565 -28.83 9.12 -27.21
N TRP A 566 -28.50 9.21 -25.93
CA TRP A 566 -27.48 8.42 -25.21
C TRP A 566 -27.72 8.48 -23.70
N VAL A 567 -27.14 7.52 -22.98
CA VAL A 567 -27.06 7.49 -21.50
C VAL A 567 -25.67 7.00 -21.09
N PHE A 568 -25.21 7.43 -19.91
CA PHE A 568 -23.96 6.94 -19.30
C PHE A 568 -24.18 6.63 -17.82
N PRO A 569 -24.35 5.36 -17.43
CA PRO A 569 -24.69 4.94 -16.07
C PRO A 569 -23.47 4.84 -15.12
N ASN A 570 -22.61 5.82 -15.12
CA ASN A 570 -21.56 6.07 -14.14
C ASN A 570 -21.12 7.53 -14.25
N ALA A 571 -22.03 8.44 -13.93
CA ALA A 571 -21.79 9.87 -14.00
C ALA A 571 -20.52 10.24 -13.22
N ASP A 572 -19.66 11.05 -13.83
CA ASP A 572 -18.37 11.50 -13.29
C ASP A 572 -17.41 10.38 -12.86
N GLY A 573 -17.70 9.12 -13.24
CA GLY A 573 -16.87 7.97 -12.86
C GLY A 573 -16.87 7.65 -11.36
N ALA A 574 -17.89 8.12 -10.61
CA ALA A 574 -17.89 8.05 -9.15
C ALA A 574 -18.25 6.66 -8.59
N GLY A 575 -18.94 5.82 -9.36
CA GLY A 575 -19.41 4.51 -8.87
C GLY A 575 -18.29 3.46 -8.84
N TYR A 576 -18.22 2.67 -7.78
CA TYR A 576 -17.28 1.54 -7.65
C TYR A 576 -17.90 0.26 -8.22
N TYR A 577 -17.92 0.15 -9.53
CA TYR A 577 -18.44 -1.02 -10.30
C TYR A 577 -17.90 -1.02 -11.72
N ARG A 578 -17.94 -2.18 -12.39
CA ARG A 578 -17.74 -2.34 -13.84
C ARG A 578 -19.07 -2.21 -14.56
N LEU A 579 -19.07 -1.52 -15.70
CA LEU A 579 -20.26 -1.20 -16.47
C LEU A 579 -20.27 -1.91 -17.82
N ARG A 580 -21.42 -2.53 -18.17
CA ARG A 580 -21.75 -2.97 -19.53
C ARG A 580 -23.01 -2.26 -20.03
N LEU A 581 -22.93 -1.65 -21.16
CA LEU A 581 -24.11 -1.15 -21.88
C LEU A 581 -24.63 -2.23 -22.83
N ALA A 582 -25.95 -2.41 -22.92
CA ALA A 582 -26.56 -3.21 -23.98
C ALA A 582 -26.16 -2.67 -25.37
N ASP A 583 -26.04 -3.52 -26.37
CA ASP A 583 -25.40 -3.18 -27.65
C ASP A 583 -26.03 -1.97 -28.35
N ASP A 584 -27.39 -1.85 -28.33
CA ASP A 584 -28.10 -0.70 -28.87
C ASP A 584 -27.83 0.57 -28.05
N THR A 585 -27.79 0.47 -26.74
CA THR A 585 -27.49 1.57 -25.80
C THR A 585 -26.04 2.04 -26.00
N ARG A 586 -25.08 1.09 -26.15
CA ARG A 586 -23.68 1.37 -26.48
C ARG A 586 -23.54 2.07 -27.84
N ALA A 587 -24.21 1.56 -28.85
CA ALA A 587 -24.20 2.17 -30.19
C ALA A 587 -24.70 3.62 -30.17
N LYS A 588 -25.78 3.91 -29.42
CA LYS A 588 -26.28 5.28 -29.20
C LYS A 588 -25.28 6.17 -28.51
N LEU A 589 -24.61 5.69 -27.45
CA LEU A 589 -23.57 6.43 -26.75
C LEU A 589 -22.39 6.75 -27.70
N MET A 590 -21.88 5.74 -28.42
CA MET A 590 -20.76 5.93 -29.35
C MET A 590 -21.07 6.91 -30.46
N LYS A 591 -22.30 6.89 -30.96
CA LYS A 591 -22.75 7.79 -32.05
C LYS A 591 -22.97 9.22 -31.60
N SER A 592 -23.55 9.45 -30.43
CA SER A 592 -24.11 10.75 -30.02
C SER A 592 -23.57 11.29 -28.71
N GLY A 593 -23.08 10.43 -27.82
CA GLY A 593 -22.69 10.76 -26.45
C GLY A 593 -21.20 10.92 -26.23
N LEU A 594 -20.33 10.26 -27.03
CA LEU A 594 -18.89 10.17 -26.77
C LEU A 594 -18.23 11.55 -26.55
N LYS A 595 -18.58 12.55 -27.35
CA LYS A 595 -18.08 13.93 -27.23
C LYS A 595 -18.66 14.70 -26.05
N ARG A 596 -19.71 14.17 -25.40
CA ARG A 596 -20.35 14.76 -24.22
C ARG A 596 -19.84 14.17 -22.90
N LEU A 597 -19.12 13.06 -22.99
CA LEU A 597 -18.48 12.46 -21.81
C LEU A 597 -17.37 13.37 -21.29
N SER A 598 -17.32 13.53 -19.97
CA SER A 598 -16.20 14.15 -19.28
C SER A 598 -14.93 13.31 -19.44
N ARG A 599 -13.76 13.86 -19.10
CA ARG A 599 -12.49 13.11 -19.08
C ARG A 599 -12.60 11.87 -18.20
N ALA A 600 -13.12 12.01 -16.99
CA ALA A 600 -13.37 10.91 -16.05
C ALA A 600 -14.26 9.81 -16.66
N GLU A 601 -15.36 10.18 -17.31
CA GLU A 601 -16.28 9.23 -17.96
C GLU A 601 -15.64 8.53 -19.17
N ARG A 602 -14.75 9.21 -19.93
CA ARG A 602 -13.98 8.57 -21.02
C ARG A 602 -12.98 7.56 -20.46
N VAL A 603 -12.32 7.87 -19.34
CA VAL A 603 -11.42 6.94 -18.63
C VAL A 603 -12.20 5.70 -18.17
N VAL A 604 -13.40 5.85 -17.60
CA VAL A 604 -14.26 4.73 -17.24
C VAL A 604 -14.61 3.87 -18.46
N LEU A 605 -15.01 4.48 -19.58
CA LEU A 605 -15.39 3.77 -20.80
C LEU A 605 -14.23 2.90 -21.35
N LEU A 606 -13.02 3.44 -21.35
CA LEU A 606 -11.81 2.74 -21.80
C LEU A 606 -11.47 1.56 -20.87
N SER A 607 -11.43 1.80 -19.58
CA SER A 607 -11.11 0.77 -18.58
C SER A 607 -12.17 -0.34 -18.51
N ASP A 608 -13.47 0.02 -18.60
CA ASP A 608 -14.53 -0.98 -18.64
C ASP A 608 -14.53 -1.79 -19.94
N SER A 609 -14.09 -1.21 -21.08
CA SER A 609 -13.92 -1.95 -22.33
C SER A 609 -12.80 -3.00 -22.21
N LEU A 610 -11.69 -2.67 -21.55
CA LEU A 610 -10.64 -3.64 -21.19
C LEU A 610 -11.21 -4.75 -20.29
N ALA A 611 -11.91 -4.38 -19.24
CA ALA A 611 -12.49 -5.32 -18.29
C ALA A 611 -13.50 -6.28 -18.95
N LEU A 612 -14.32 -5.78 -19.89
CA LEU A 612 -15.25 -6.60 -20.66
C LEU A 612 -14.51 -7.60 -21.57
N ALA A 613 -13.40 -7.20 -22.18
CA ALA A 613 -12.57 -8.10 -22.99
C ALA A 613 -11.91 -9.19 -22.11
N GLN A 614 -11.40 -8.83 -20.94
CA GLN A 614 -10.82 -9.75 -19.97
C GLN A 614 -11.84 -10.73 -19.36
N ALA A 615 -13.11 -10.34 -19.29
CA ALA A 615 -14.22 -11.21 -18.88
C ALA A 615 -14.82 -12.05 -20.04
N GLY A 616 -14.32 -11.90 -21.27
CA GLY A 616 -14.88 -12.58 -22.46
C GLY A 616 -16.24 -12.04 -22.92
N LEU A 617 -16.66 -10.89 -22.39
CA LEU A 617 -17.96 -10.26 -22.68
C LEU A 617 -17.89 -9.26 -23.85
N MET A 618 -16.69 -9.01 -24.36
CA MET A 618 -16.39 -8.18 -25.53
C MET A 618 -15.22 -8.82 -26.29
N PRO A 619 -15.27 -8.97 -27.61
CA PRO A 619 -14.09 -9.35 -28.38
C PRO A 619 -12.97 -8.32 -28.22
N ALA A 620 -11.72 -8.77 -28.08
CA ALA A 620 -10.57 -7.86 -28.01
C ALA A 620 -10.47 -6.96 -29.27
N ALA A 621 -10.83 -7.49 -30.45
CA ALA A 621 -10.89 -6.71 -31.69
C ALA A 621 -11.90 -5.54 -31.68
N ASP A 622 -12.90 -5.54 -30.77
CA ASP A 622 -13.85 -4.43 -30.59
C ASP A 622 -13.35 -3.39 -29.56
N ALA A 623 -12.49 -3.82 -28.62
CA ALA A 623 -11.88 -2.93 -27.63
C ALA A 623 -10.65 -2.18 -28.19
N LEU A 624 -9.79 -2.86 -28.95
CA LEU A 624 -8.52 -2.32 -29.45
C LEU A 624 -8.64 -1.08 -30.35
N PRO A 625 -9.68 -0.90 -31.19
CA PRO A 625 -9.88 0.36 -31.92
C PRO A 625 -10.04 1.60 -31.03
N LEU A 626 -10.50 1.43 -29.77
CA LEU A 626 -10.57 2.55 -28.81
C LEU A 626 -9.17 3.08 -28.47
N LEU A 627 -8.19 2.19 -28.35
CA LEU A 627 -6.78 2.56 -28.14
C LEU A 627 -6.27 3.43 -29.29
N THR A 628 -6.48 2.99 -30.53
CA THR A 628 -6.11 3.80 -31.74
C THR A 628 -6.85 5.14 -31.75
N GLY A 629 -8.13 5.14 -31.35
CA GLY A 629 -8.97 6.34 -31.31
C GLY A 629 -8.50 7.43 -30.36
N VAL A 630 -7.77 7.05 -29.27
CA VAL A 630 -7.23 8.00 -28.28
C VAL A 630 -5.73 8.27 -28.42
N ALA A 631 -5.07 7.71 -29.42
CA ALA A 631 -3.60 7.88 -29.60
C ALA A 631 -3.17 9.35 -29.77
N GLU A 632 -4.02 10.18 -30.36
CA GLU A 632 -3.80 11.62 -30.52
C GLU A 632 -4.64 12.47 -29.54
N ASP A 633 -5.27 11.86 -28.54
CA ASP A 633 -6.06 12.61 -27.56
C ASP A 633 -5.17 13.65 -26.85
N PRO A 634 -5.60 14.93 -26.78
CA PRO A 634 -4.80 15.96 -26.12
C PRO A 634 -4.68 15.76 -24.61
N ASP A 635 -5.59 15.01 -24.04
CA ASP A 635 -5.71 14.76 -22.62
C ASP A 635 -4.79 13.60 -22.20
N ARG A 636 -3.82 13.88 -21.32
CA ARG A 636 -2.87 12.86 -20.83
C ARG A 636 -3.57 11.69 -20.18
N GLN A 637 -4.49 11.94 -19.27
CA GLN A 637 -5.15 10.89 -18.50
C GLN A 637 -6.02 9.99 -19.37
N VAL A 638 -6.70 10.54 -20.37
CA VAL A 638 -7.51 9.75 -21.32
C VAL A 638 -6.61 8.87 -22.20
N LEU A 639 -5.47 9.42 -22.67
CA LEU A 639 -4.51 8.62 -23.42
C LEU A 639 -3.92 7.50 -22.53
N GLU A 640 -3.52 7.81 -21.31
CA GLU A 640 -2.96 6.82 -20.37
C GLU A 640 -3.95 5.70 -20.06
N ALA A 641 -5.24 6.03 -19.86
CA ALA A 641 -6.29 5.01 -19.71
C ALA A 641 -6.48 4.18 -21.00
N GLY A 642 -6.32 4.79 -22.17
CA GLY A 642 -6.29 4.06 -23.44
C GLY A 642 -5.11 3.10 -23.52
N LEU A 643 -3.93 3.50 -23.02
CA LEU A 643 -2.73 2.64 -23.01
C LEU A 643 -2.89 1.38 -22.15
N GLU A 644 -3.82 1.34 -21.20
CA GLU A 644 -4.15 0.10 -20.46
C GLU A 644 -4.68 -1.01 -21.40
N LEU A 645 -5.32 -0.65 -22.51
CA LEU A 645 -5.73 -1.62 -23.54
C LEU A 645 -4.55 -2.35 -24.21
N MET A 646 -3.30 -1.85 -24.07
CA MET A 646 -2.10 -2.56 -24.50
C MET A 646 -1.94 -3.93 -23.82
N ASP A 647 -2.54 -4.13 -22.64
CA ASP A 647 -2.57 -5.44 -21.98
C ASP A 647 -3.16 -6.53 -22.87
N LEU A 648 -4.13 -6.20 -23.74
CA LEU A 648 -4.73 -7.12 -24.70
C LEU A 648 -3.76 -7.53 -25.84
N VAL A 649 -2.74 -6.73 -26.09
CA VAL A 649 -1.68 -7.01 -27.07
C VAL A 649 -0.33 -7.26 -26.41
N SER A 650 -0.32 -7.58 -25.11
CA SER A 650 0.90 -7.94 -24.39
C SER A 650 1.58 -9.16 -25.03
N SER A 651 2.91 -9.17 -25.11
CA SER A 651 3.71 -10.28 -25.67
C SER A 651 3.39 -11.63 -25.03
N ARG A 652 2.97 -11.67 -23.77
CA ARG A 652 2.56 -12.92 -23.07
C ARG A 652 1.31 -13.58 -23.67
N LEU A 653 0.45 -12.80 -24.34
CA LEU A 653 -0.77 -13.29 -25.00
C LEU A 653 -0.51 -13.68 -26.47
N LEU A 654 0.63 -13.30 -27.03
CA LEU A 654 0.94 -13.42 -28.44
C LEU A 654 1.88 -14.60 -28.72
N THR A 655 1.89 -15.03 -29.97
CA THR A 655 2.93 -15.91 -30.48
C THR A 655 4.12 -15.07 -30.95
N GLN A 656 5.30 -15.69 -31.05
CA GLN A 656 6.50 -15.00 -31.52
C GLN A 656 6.31 -14.38 -32.92
N ALA A 657 5.53 -15.03 -33.81
CA ALA A 657 5.21 -14.49 -35.13
C ALA A 657 4.36 -13.21 -35.10
N GLN A 658 3.58 -13.01 -34.04
CA GLN A 658 2.72 -11.83 -33.84
C GLN A 658 3.47 -10.64 -33.19
N ASP A 659 4.65 -10.86 -32.63
CA ASP A 659 5.42 -9.77 -31.99
C ASP A 659 5.87 -8.71 -33.00
N ALA A 660 6.22 -9.10 -34.23
CA ALA A 660 6.54 -8.14 -35.28
C ALA A 660 5.34 -7.29 -35.71
N ASP A 661 4.14 -7.90 -35.77
CA ASP A 661 2.90 -7.18 -36.06
C ASP A 661 2.52 -6.22 -34.94
N ARG A 662 2.71 -6.64 -33.69
CA ARG A 662 2.53 -5.79 -32.52
C ARG A 662 3.49 -4.58 -32.54
N ALA A 663 4.79 -4.83 -32.74
CA ALA A 663 5.77 -3.75 -32.80
C ALA A 663 5.46 -2.75 -33.92
N ARG A 664 5.02 -3.24 -35.09
CA ARG A 664 4.57 -2.39 -36.17
C ARG A 664 3.35 -1.55 -35.77
N TYR A 665 2.31 -2.18 -35.19
CA TYR A 665 1.12 -1.47 -34.71
C TYR A 665 1.46 -0.35 -33.73
N VAL A 666 2.29 -0.64 -32.71
CA VAL A 666 2.72 0.35 -31.71
C VAL A 666 3.50 1.50 -32.39
N ARG A 667 4.46 1.17 -33.24
CA ARG A 667 5.28 2.18 -33.94
C ARG A 667 4.44 3.06 -34.86
N ASP A 668 3.49 2.47 -35.61
CA ASP A 668 2.66 3.22 -36.55
C ASP A 668 1.63 4.10 -35.82
N THR A 669 1.08 3.62 -34.68
CA THR A 669 0.08 4.34 -33.89
C THR A 669 0.70 5.46 -33.04
N PHE A 670 1.76 5.17 -32.28
CA PHE A 670 2.32 6.10 -31.27
C PHE A 670 3.66 6.72 -31.69
N GLY A 671 4.41 6.10 -32.61
CA GLY A 671 5.71 6.57 -33.05
C GLY A 671 5.71 7.99 -33.62
N PRO A 672 4.74 8.40 -34.45
CA PRO A 672 4.69 9.79 -34.96
C PRO A 672 4.62 10.83 -33.85
N ARG A 673 3.76 10.63 -32.85
CA ARG A 673 3.62 11.52 -31.69
C ARG A 673 4.86 11.47 -30.78
N ALA A 674 5.41 10.31 -30.50
CA ALA A 674 6.64 10.14 -29.72
C ALA A 674 7.83 10.88 -30.35
N ARG A 675 8.07 10.69 -31.66
CA ARG A 675 9.12 11.40 -32.42
C ARG A 675 8.91 12.91 -32.44
N LYS A 676 7.65 13.39 -32.58
CA LYS A 676 7.31 14.81 -32.52
C LYS A 676 7.63 15.44 -31.16
N LEU A 677 7.38 14.70 -30.07
CA LEU A 677 7.76 15.11 -28.71
C LEU A 677 9.29 15.12 -28.55
N GLY A 678 9.97 14.04 -28.99
CA GLY A 678 11.41 13.85 -28.84
C GLY A 678 11.86 13.83 -27.38
N PHE A 679 13.14 13.63 -27.12
CA PHE A 679 13.68 13.55 -25.75
C PHE A 679 13.88 14.90 -25.07
N LYS A 680 13.96 15.99 -25.83
CA LYS A 680 14.23 17.33 -25.28
C LYS A 680 12.93 18.08 -25.00
N PRO A 681 12.62 18.43 -23.73
CA PRO A 681 11.51 19.30 -23.40
C PRO A 681 11.67 20.68 -24.05
N ARG A 682 10.55 21.29 -24.46
CA ARG A 682 10.54 22.61 -25.05
C ARG A 682 10.14 23.66 -24.01
N ALA A 683 10.64 24.89 -24.17
CA ALA A 683 10.21 26.00 -23.33
C ALA A 683 8.70 26.25 -23.48
N GLY A 684 7.99 26.40 -22.34
CA GLY A 684 6.56 26.65 -22.30
C GLY A 684 5.65 25.42 -22.49
N GLU A 685 6.20 24.19 -22.55
CA GLU A 685 5.39 22.99 -22.55
C GLU A 685 4.65 22.83 -21.22
N SER A 686 3.40 22.33 -21.29
CA SER A 686 2.64 21.98 -20.08
C SER A 686 3.29 20.81 -19.34
N GLU A 687 3.04 20.74 -18.05
CA GLU A 687 3.49 19.63 -17.21
C GLU A 687 2.96 18.28 -17.71
N ASP A 688 1.71 18.22 -18.19
CA ASP A 688 1.13 16.99 -18.74
C ASP A 688 1.87 16.49 -19.97
N VAL A 689 2.35 17.39 -20.83
CA VAL A 689 3.21 16.99 -21.96
C VAL A 689 4.56 16.47 -21.47
N ARG A 690 5.14 17.07 -20.43
CA ARG A 690 6.39 16.60 -19.82
C ARG A 690 6.23 15.21 -19.17
N LEU A 691 5.10 14.94 -18.51
CA LEU A 691 4.79 13.64 -17.93
C LEU A 691 4.51 12.55 -18.98
N LEU A 692 3.79 12.90 -20.04
CA LEU A 692 3.45 11.98 -21.13
C LEU A 692 4.65 11.59 -22.00
N ARG A 693 5.62 12.50 -22.16
CA ARG A 693 6.81 12.34 -23.02
C ARG A 693 7.57 11.03 -22.76
N PRO A 694 8.08 10.74 -21.53
CA PRO A 694 8.84 9.52 -21.27
C PRO A 694 8.01 8.27 -21.55
N ARG A 695 6.72 8.28 -21.26
CA ARG A 695 5.83 7.14 -21.48
C ARG A 695 5.68 6.79 -22.96
N LEU A 696 5.44 7.79 -23.83
CA LEU A 696 5.32 7.58 -25.26
C LEU A 696 6.67 7.22 -25.92
N LEU A 697 7.77 7.81 -25.43
CA LEU A 697 9.11 7.47 -25.93
C LEU A 697 9.45 6.02 -25.62
N MET A 698 9.20 5.53 -24.41
CA MET A 698 9.42 4.13 -24.03
C MET A 698 8.52 3.20 -24.84
N LEU A 699 7.22 3.51 -24.95
CA LEU A 699 6.28 2.70 -25.72
C LEU A 699 6.74 2.56 -27.20
N ALA A 700 7.06 3.66 -27.86
CA ALA A 700 7.49 3.63 -29.25
C ALA A 700 8.92 3.07 -29.42
N GLY A 701 9.84 3.36 -28.49
CA GLY A 701 11.23 2.89 -28.52
C GLY A 701 11.34 1.39 -28.23
N ASN A 702 10.77 0.93 -27.12
CA ASN A 702 10.90 -0.44 -26.68
C ASN A 702 9.90 -1.37 -27.40
N GLU A 703 8.60 -1.10 -27.23
CA GLU A 703 7.57 -1.98 -27.76
C GLU A 703 7.35 -1.80 -29.27
N GLY A 704 7.53 -0.56 -29.78
CA GLY A 704 7.44 -0.23 -31.19
C GLY A 704 8.73 -0.51 -31.99
N ASN A 705 9.86 -0.74 -31.33
CA ASN A 705 11.17 -0.90 -31.95
C ASN A 705 11.48 0.26 -32.95
N ASP A 706 11.22 1.53 -32.54
CA ASP A 706 11.44 2.67 -33.42
C ASP A 706 12.94 2.97 -33.57
N PRO A 707 13.53 2.77 -34.77
CA PRO A 707 14.97 2.83 -34.93
C PRO A 707 15.55 4.23 -34.71
N LYS A 708 14.74 5.29 -34.92
CA LYS A 708 15.20 6.68 -34.73
C LYS A 708 15.29 7.00 -33.25
N LEU A 709 14.27 6.60 -32.47
CA LEU A 709 14.27 6.80 -31.02
C LEU A 709 15.35 5.98 -30.34
N ILE A 710 15.58 4.74 -30.79
CA ILE A 710 16.64 3.87 -30.27
C ILE A 710 18.03 4.50 -30.51
N ALA A 711 18.30 4.96 -31.72
CA ALA A 711 19.59 5.58 -32.06
C ALA A 711 19.84 6.86 -31.24
N GLU A 712 18.80 7.70 -31.09
CA GLU A 712 18.88 8.94 -30.30
C GLU A 712 19.07 8.64 -28.80
N ALA A 713 18.35 7.66 -28.23
CA ALA A 713 18.49 7.24 -26.83
C ALA A 713 19.91 6.73 -26.54
N ARG A 714 20.50 5.91 -27.43
CA ARG A 714 21.89 5.46 -27.27
C ARG A 714 22.87 6.63 -27.25
N ALA A 715 22.72 7.58 -28.17
CA ALA A 715 23.57 8.77 -28.22
C ALA A 715 23.44 9.64 -26.96
N LEU A 716 22.22 9.84 -26.47
CA LEU A 716 21.94 10.60 -25.24
C LEU A 716 22.49 9.86 -24.00
N THR A 717 22.43 8.54 -23.95
CA THR A 717 23.03 7.76 -22.86
C THR A 717 24.53 7.97 -22.78
N GLU A 718 25.25 7.96 -23.91
CA GLU A 718 26.69 8.25 -23.97
C GLU A 718 27.02 9.68 -23.53
N GLN A 719 26.15 10.66 -23.80
CA GLN A 719 26.28 12.03 -23.32
C GLN A 719 26.04 12.12 -21.82
N TRP A 720 24.97 11.48 -21.32
CA TRP A 720 24.61 11.49 -19.93
C TRP A 720 25.64 10.79 -19.04
N LEU A 721 26.29 9.73 -19.54
CA LEU A 721 27.39 9.08 -18.83
C LEU A 721 28.61 10.00 -18.63
N LYS A 722 28.82 10.96 -19.54
CA LYS A 722 29.88 11.97 -19.44
C LYS A 722 29.47 13.18 -18.62
N ASP A 723 28.22 13.61 -18.77
CA ASP A 723 27.65 14.76 -18.08
C ASP A 723 26.18 14.45 -17.68
N ARG A 724 25.96 14.28 -16.39
CA ARG A 724 24.65 13.97 -15.82
C ARG A 724 23.57 15.02 -16.12
N LYS A 725 23.96 16.25 -16.50
CA LYS A 725 23.05 17.35 -16.88
C LYS A 725 22.71 17.38 -18.37
N ALA A 726 23.30 16.51 -19.19
CA ALA A 726 23.07 16.49 -20.64
C ALA A 726 21.65 16.05 -21.04
N VAL A 727 20.92 15.41 -20.12
CA VAL A 727 19.56 14.89 -20.32
C VAL A 727 18.64 15.46 -19.25
N ALA A 728 17.48 15.97 -19.66
CA ALA A 728 16.50 16.50 -18.71
C ALA A 728 15.99 15.42 -17.74
N PRO A 729 15.80 15.74 -16.43
CA PRO A 729 15.46 14.76 -15.40
C PRO A 729 14.17 13.98 -15.70
N ASP A 730 13.18 14.59 -16.33
CA ASP A 730 11.92 13.93 -16.71
C ASP A 730 12.11 12.75 -17.68
N VAL A 731 13.19 12.68 -18.43
CA VAL A 731 13.39 11.68 -19.50
C VAL A 731 14.61 10.78 -19.32
N VAL A 732 15.45 10.99 -18.30
CA VAL A 732 16.67 10.18 -18.07
C VAL A 732 16.32 8.69 -18.05
N PHE A 733 15.32 8.30 -17.28
CA PHE A 733 14.90 6.91 -17.19
C PHE A 733 14.50 6.32 -18.55
N ALA A 734 13.71 7.06 -19.35
CA ALA A 734 13.28 6.60 -20.68
C ALA A 734 14.48 6.48 -21.64
N VAL A 735 15.43 7.41 -21.58
CA VAL A 735 16.68 7.36 -22.38
C VAL A 735 17.46 6.09 -22.06
N LEU A 736 17.72 5.84 -20.77
CA LEU A 736 18.49 4.67 -20.33
C LEU A 736 17.76 3.35 -20.63
N ALA A 737 16.45 3.29 -20.34
CA ALA A 737 15.62 2.09 -20.59
C ALA A 737 15.63 1.70 -22.07
N ILE A 738 15.44 2.65 -22.99
CA ILE A 738 15.44 2.38 -24.43
C ILE A 738 16.86 1.97 -24.90
N ALA A 739 17.89 2.69 -24.45
CA ALA A 739 19.27 2.38 -24.86
C ALA A 739 19.73 1.01 -24.38
N VAL A 740 19.33 0.60 -23.16
CA VAL A 740 19.72 -0.68 -22.56
C VAL A 740 18.96 -1.85 -23.21
N GLU A 741 17.65 -1.71 -23.43
CA GLU A 741 16.84 -2.76 -24.04
C GLU A 741 17.36 -3.17 -25.42
N HIS A 742 17.89 -2.19 -26.19
CA HIS A 742 18.48 -2.39 -27.52
C HIS A 742 20.02 -2.30 -27.49
N GLY A 743 20.61 -2.41 -26.28
CA GLY A 743 22.04 -2.25 -26.05
C GLY A 743 22.84 -3.53 -26.36
N ASP A 744 24.15 -3.40 -26.21
CA ASP A 744 25.11 -4.46 -26.37
C ASP A 744 25.99 -4.61 -25.11
N ALA A 745 26.85 -5.61 -25.07
CA ALA A 745 27.74 -5.86 -23.95
C ALA A 745 28.69 -4.67 -23.66
N ALA A 746 29.04 -3.88 -24.67
CA ALA A 746 29.92 -2.72 -24.49
C ALA A 746 29.20 -1.59 -23.73
N LEU A 747 27.95 -1.29 -24.09
CA LEU A 747 27.12 -0.31 -23.34
C LEU A 747 26.85 -0.79 -21.92
N HIS A 748 26.48 -2.07 -21.77
CA HIS A 748 26.27 -2.69 -20.46
C HIS A 748 27.51 -2.55 -19.55
N ALA A 749 28.70 -2.85 -20.05
CA ALA A 749 29.93 -2.71 -19.28
C ALA A 749 30.18 -1.27 -18.80
N LYS A 750 29.92 -0.27 -19.66
CA LYS A 750 30.03 1.15 -19.26
C LYS A 750 29.05 1.53 -18.17
N LEU A 751 27.79 1.05 -18.24
CA LEU A 751 26.78 1.32 -17.22
C LEU A 751 27.12 0.66 -15.89
N MET A 752 27.63 -0.59 -15.92
CA MET A 752 28.09 -1.30 -14.72
C MET A 752 29.30 -0.62 -14.08
N GLU A 753 30.25 -0.11 -14.89
CA GLU A 753 31.38 0.67 -14.40
C GLU A 753 30.90 1.99 -13.74
N ALA A 754 29.98 2.72 -14.42
CA ALA A 754 29.39 3.92 -13.87
C ALA A 754 28.63 3.66 -12.56
N LEU A 755 27.87 2.55 -12.46
CA LEU A 755 27.16 2.16 -11.23
C LEU A 755 28.10 1.89 -10.06
N ARG A 756 29.23 1.20 -10.30
CA ARG A 756 30.21 0.92 -9.25
C ARG A 756 30.94 2.17 -8.74
N ALA A 757 31.11 3.17 -9.62
CA ALA A 757 31.76 4.44 -9.29
C ALA A 757 30.83 5.47 -8.66
N GLU A 758 29.50 5.33 -8.86
CA GLU A 758 28.52 6.32 -8.47
C GLU A 758 28.25 6.31 -6.96
N LYS A 759 28.30 7.47 -6.33
CA LYS A 759 28.00 7.67 -4.89
C LYS A 759 26.59 8.18 -4.64
N SER A 760 26.05 8.99 -5.56
CA SER A 760 24.70 9.53 -5.42
C SER A 760 23.65 8.41 -5.55
N ARG A 761 22.86 8.21 -4.49
CA ARG A 761 21.73 7.25 -4.54
C ARG A 761 20.76 7.54 -5.67
N TYR A 762 20.48 8.80 -5.95
CA TYR A 762 19.61 9.20 -7.07
C TYR A 762 20.17 8.71 -8.40
N GLN A 763 21.46 8.99 -8.67
CA GLN A 763 22.10 8.59 -9.93
C GLN A 763 22.27 7.06 -10.02
N ARG A 764 22.61 6.38 -8.91
CA ARG A 764 22.64 4.91 -8.85
C ARG A 764 21.32 4.29 -9.29
N GLN A 765 20.20 4.86 -8.85
CA GLN A 765 18.87 4.35 -9.19
C GLN A 765 18.48 4.60 -10.64
N GLN A 766 18.93 5.71 -11.25
CA GLN A 766 18.77 5.89 -12.69
C GLN A 766 19.52 4.80 -13.46
N LEU A 767 20.75 4.49 -13.04
CA LEU A 767 21.55 3.42 -13.62
C LEU A 767 20.90 2.03 -13.43
N LEU A 768 20.49 1.70 -12.21
CA LEU A 768 19.79 0.44 -11.89
C LEU A 768 18.48 0.31 -12.65
N GLY A 769 17.71 1.39 -12.72
CA GLY A 769 16.48 1.46 -13.52
C GLY A 769 16.74 1.20 -15.00
N GLY A 770 17.78 1.79 -15.58
CA GLY A 770 18.20 1.47 -16.95
C GLY A 770 18.60 0.00 -17.10
N LEU A 771 19.49 -0.50 -16.23
CA LEU A 771 19.98 -1.89 -16.27
C LEU A 771 18.88 -2.93 -16.09
N SER A 772 17.77 -2.60 -15.42
CA SER A 772 16.61 -3.49 -15.28
C SER A 772 15.91 -3.80 -16.62
N HIS A 773 16.22 -3.07 -17.69
CA HIS A 773 15.78 -3.31 -19.06
C HIS A 773 16.75 -4.15 -19.90
N THR A 774 17.77 -4.75 -19.29
CA THR A 774 18.68 -5.65 -19.97
C THR A 774 17.93 -6.88 -20.50
N THR A 775 18.14 -7.22 -21.77
CA THR A 775 17.42 -8.29 -22.46
C THR A 775 18.28 -9.51 -22.83
N ASP A 776 19.59 -9.41 -22.72
CA ASP A 776 20.52 -10.53 -22.88
C ASP A 776 20.60 -11.34 -21.59
N PRO A 777 20.26 -12.66 -21.59
CA PRO A 777 20.29 -13.49 -20.40
C PRO A 777 21.66 -13.58 -19.70
N GLN A 778 22.79 -13.46 -20.44
CA GLN A 778 24.12 -13.51 -19.85
C GLN A 778 24.43 -12.19 -19.09
N LEU A 779 24.02 -11.06 -19.66
CA LEU A 779 24.17 -9.76 -19.01
C LEU A 779 23.23 -9.61 -17.80
N VAL A 780 22.03 -10.20 -17.89
CA VAL A 780 21.10 -10.25 -16.74
C VAL A 780 21.70 -11.03 -15.58
N LYS A 781 22.37 -12.16 -15.80
CA LYS A 781 23.07 -12.88 -14.72
C LYS A 781 24.06 -11.97 -14.00
N ALA A 782 24.85 -11.19 -14.75
CA ALA A 782 25.80 -10.25 -14.17
C ALA A 782 25.10 -9.14 -13.37
N ASN A 783 23.92 -8.69 -13.78
CA ASN A 783 23.11 -7.74 -13.01
C ASN A 783 22.60 -8.37 -11.71
N LEU A 784 22.12 -9.62 -11.76
CA LEU A 784 21.55 -10.31 -10.61
C LEU A 784 22.59 -10.65 -9.53
N GLU A 785 23.86 -10.86 -9.91
CA GLU A 785 24.95 -11.03 -8.94
C GLU A 785 25.12 -9.83 -7.99
N LEU A 786 24.66 -8.63 -8.37
CA LEU A 786 24.65 -7.47 -7.48
C LEU A 786 23.74 -7.65 -6.25
N LEU A 787 22.74 -8.54 -6.30
CA LEU A 787 21.90 -8.83 -5.14
C LEU A 787 22.64 -9.62 -4.06
N LEU A 788 23.69 -10.33 -4.45
CA LEU A 788 24.50 -11.17 -3.55
C LEU A 788 25.79 -10.49 -3.11
N ASP A 789 26.13 -9.31 -3.68
CA ASP A 789 27.34 -8.57 -3.33
C ASP A 789 27.16 -7.88 -1.97
N PRO A 790 27.90 -8.25 -0.92
CA PRO A 790 27.77 -7.66 0.41
C PRO A 790 28.14 -6.18 0.48
N LYS A 791 28.74 -5.62 -0.57
CA LYS A 791 29.05 -4.19 -0.69
C LYS A 791 27.90 -3.39 -1.27
N GLN A 792 26.84 -4.04 -1.71
CA GLN A 792 25.66 -3.43 -2.32
C GLN A 792 24.46 -3.58 -1.39
N ASP A 793 23.60 -2.58 -1.39
CA ASP A 793 22.32 -2.68 -0.67
C ASP A 793 21.31 -3.44 -1.51
N VAL A 794 20.87 -4.62 -1.05
CA VAL A 794 19.91 -5.47 -1.75
C VAL A 794 18.58 -4.74 -2.00
N ARG A 795 18.20 -3.81 -1.12
CA ARG A 795 16.96 -3.00 -1.23
C ARG A 795 16.98 -2.10 -2.47
N GLU A 796 18.15 -1.61 -2.87
CA GLU A 796 18.33 -0.84 -4.10
C GLU A 796 18.30 -1.74 -5.35
N ASN A 797 18.85 -2.97 -5.24
CA ASN A 797 19.08 -3.84 -6.39
C ASN A 797 17.92 -4.79 -6.73
N LEU A 798 16.93 -4.96 -5.84
CA LEU A 798 15.81 -5.89 -6.04
C LEU A 798 15.03 -5.63 -7.35
N TRP A 799 15.03 -4.39 -7.82
CA TRP A 799 14.43 -4.01 -9.09
C TRP A 799 15.05 -4.70 -10.31
N LEU A 800 16.31 -5.13 -10.25
CA LEU A 800 16.96 -5.90 -11.31
C LEU A 800 16.30 -7.27 -11.47
N LEU A 801 15.99 -7.95 -10.35
CA LEU A 801 15.30 -9.23 -10.36
C LEU A 801 13.86 -9.09 -10.88
N MET A 802 13.13 -8.09 -10.38
CA MET A 802 11.76 -7.81 -10.80
C MET A 802 11.68 -7.36 -12.27
N GLY A 803 12.64 -6.57 -12.74
CA GLY A 803 12.75 -6.16 -14.14
C GLY A 803 12.98 -7.35 -15.05
N ALA A 804 13.97 -8.18 -14.75
CA ALA A 804 14.29 -9.38 -15.52
C ALA A 804 13.13 -10.40 -15.57
N SER A 805 12.29 -10.47 -14.53
CA SER A 805 11.12 -11.37 -14.51
C SER A 805 9.99 -10.92 -15.44
N ARG A 806 9.94 -9.66 -15.85
CA ARG A 806 8.89 -9.10 -16.72
C ARG A 806 9.11 -9.45 -18.19
N ASP A 807 10.34 -9.50 -18.62
CA ASP A 807 10.70 -9.73 -20.02
C ASP A 807 10.72 -11.23 -20.34
N PRO A 808 9.97 -11.71 -21.36
CA PRO A 808 9.97 -13.13 -21.74
C PRO A 808 11.35 -13.69 -22.07
N ARG A 809 12.28 -12.84 -22.54
CA ARG A 809 13.65 -13.24 -22.94
C ARG A 809 14.55 -13.56 -21.76
N THR A 810 14.28 -12.98 -20.57
CA THR A 810 15.13 -13.04 -19.38
C THR A 810 14.46 -13.64 -18.15
N ARG A 811 13.14 -13.84 -18.21
CA ARG A 811 12.32 -14.36 -17.10
C ARG A 811 12.85 -15.68 -16.54
N ASP A 812 13.16 -16.64 -17.41
CA ASP A 812 13.66 -17.95 -16.98
C ASP A 812 15.00 -17.80 -16.24
N THR A 813 15.85 -16.86 -16.65
CA THR A 813 17.11 -16.54 -15.95
C THR A 813 16.84 -15.96 -14.55
N ALA A 814 15.87 -15.07 -14.41
CA ALA A 814 15.50 -14.48 -13.14
C ALA A 814 14.88 -15.52 -12.17
N VAL A 815 14.03 -16.41 -12.71
CA VAL A 815 13.40 -17.50 -11.93
C VAL A 815 14.45 -18.50 -11.45
N GLU A 816 15.37 -18.90 -12.32
CA GLU A 816 16.45 -19.83 -11.95
C GLU A 816 17.39 -19.22 -10.92
N PHE A 817 17.71 -17.92 -11.05
CA PHE A 817 18.50 -17.20 -10.04
C PHE A 817 17.78 -17.20 -8.69
N LEU A 818 16.48 -16.88 -8.65
CA LEU A 818 15.70 -16.92 -7.42
C LEU A 818 15.69 -18.32 -6.79
N LYS A 819 15.45 -19.38 -7.60
CA LYS A 819 15.44 -20.75 -7.10
C LYS A 819 16.78 -21.18 -6.51
N THR A 820 17.87 -20.81 -7.19
CA THR A 820 19.23 -21.15 -6.77
C THR A 820 19.66 -20.42 -5.51
N HIS A 821 19.24 -19.16 -5.36
CA HIS A 821 19.69 -18.27 -4.27
C HIS A 821 18.60 -17.97 -3.24
N PHE A 822 17.50 -18.73 -3.21
CA PHE A 822 16.35 -18.46 -2.35
C PHE A 822 16.74 -18.36 -0.87
N ASP A 823 17.51 -19.34 -0.37
CA ASP A 823 17.92 -19.35 1.04
C ASP A 823 18.94 -18.23 1.38
N ALA A 824 19.73 -17.78 0.41
CA ALA A 824 20.60 -16.62 0.59
C ALA A 824 19.81 -15.31 0.67
N LEU A 825 18.76 -15.19 -0.14
CA LEU A 825 17.91 -14.00 -0.19
C LEU A 825 16.93 -13.91 1.00
N VAL A 826 16.26 -15.02 1.33
CA VAL A 826 15.18 -15.06 2.31
C VAL A 826 15.66 -15.46 3.69
N GLY A 827 16.72 -16.28 3.76
CA GLY A 827 17.27 -16.85 4.99
C GLY A 827 16.84 -18.30 5.21
N THR A 828 17.45 -18.89 6.23
CA THR A 828 17.14 -20.21 6.77
C THR A 828 16.79 -20.09 8.24
N ASP A 829 16.34 -21.18 8.88
CA ASP A 829 16.03 -21.18 10.31
C ASP A 829 17.24 -20.78 11.19
N ASP A 830 18.45 -20.99 10.69
CA ASP A 830 19.71 -20.71 11.41
C ASP A 830 20.41 -19.40 10.97
N LYS A 831 20.00 -18.79 9.87
CA LYS A 831 20.68 -17.63 9.29
C LYS A 831 19.70 -16.66 8.64
N PRO A 832 19.74 -15.34 8.98
CA PRO A 832 18.93 -14.33 8.31
C PRO A 832 19.32 -14.23 6.82
N GLY A 833 18.34 -13.89 5.98
CA GLY A 833 18.56 -13.61 4.56
C GLY A 833 19.12 -12.22 4.30
N LEU A 834 19.38 -11.94 3.03
CA LEU A 834 19.78 -10.61 2.57
C LEU A 834 18.60 -9.64 2.48
N LEU A 835 17.38 -10.15 2.21
CA LEU A 835 16.19 -9.33 2.13
C LEU A 835 15.68 -8.96 3.53
N PRO A 836 15.26 -7.72 3.76
CA PRO A 836 14.54 -7.32 4.97
C PRO A 836 13.30 -8.16 5.21
N GLU A 837 12.93 -8.31 6.50
CA GLU A 837 11.70 -9.02 6.90
C GLU A 837 10.47 -8.45 6.18
N GLY A 838 9.62 -9.33 5.67
CA GLY A 838 8.42 -8.98 4.91
C GLY A 838 8.65 -8.69 3.42
N MET A 839 9.86 -8.31 2.99
CA MET A 839 10.13 -7.99 1.58
C MET A 839 10.03 -9.23 0.69
N GLY A 840 10.40 -10.40 1.20
CA GLY A 840 10.31 -11.70 0.52
C GLY A 840 8.87 -12.15 0.22
N SER A 841 7.86 -11.65 0.95
CA SER A 841 6.46 -12.05 0.78
C SER A 841 5.91 -11.78 -0.62
N ARG A 842 6.51 -10.82 -1.35
CA ARG A 842 6.11 -10.43 -2.72
C ARG A 842 6.88 -11.15 -3.83
N LEU A 843 7.86 -11.99 -3.52
CA LEU A 843 8.61 -12.75 -4.54
C LEU A 843 7.70 -13.60 -5.44
N PRO A 844 6.59 -14.19 -4.99
CA PRO A 844 5.68 -14.93 -5.88
C PRO A 844 5.14 -14.11 -7.06
N TYR A 845 5.10 -12.75 -6.98
CA TYR A 845 4.66 -11.92 -8.10
C TYR A 845 5.52 -12.04 -9.36
N MET A 846 6.71 -12.62 -9.27
CA MET A 846 7.53 -12.94 -10.46
C MET A 846 6.78 -13.86 -11.43
N ALA A 847 5.93 -14.77 -10.94
CA ALA A 847 5.11 -15.66 -11.76
C ALA A 847 3.93 -14.94 -12.44
N ALA A 848 3.46 -13.80 -11.93
CA ALA A 848 2.31 -13.07 -12.48
C ALA A 848 2.53 -12.63 -13.96
N ASN A 849 3.79 -12.62 -14.40
CA ASN A 849 4.16 -12.27 -15.77
C ASN A 849 4.06 -13.46 -16.75
N ASP A 850 3.85 -14.69 -16.26
CA ASP A 850 3.69 -15.88 -17.09
C ASP A 850 2.24 -16.07 -17.56
N CYS A 851 2.10 -16.76 -18.69
CA CYS A 851 0.83 -17.11 -19.31
C CYS A 851 0.89 -18.55 -19.84
N ASP A 852 1.39 -19.46 -19.00
CA ASP A 852 1.62 -20.86 -19.31
C ASP A 852 1.26 -21.75 -18.12
N ALA A 853 0.41 -22.76 -18.35
CA ALA A 853 -0.09 -23.64 -17.31
C ALA A 853 1.00 -24.56 -16.72
N GLY A 854 2.01 -24.94 -17.51
CA GLY A 854 3.13 -25.76 -17.05
C GLY A 854 4.04 -24.98 -16.11
N LYS A 855 4.40 -23.75 -16.48
CA LYS A 855 5.19 -22.85 -15.63
C LYS A 855 4.45 -22.50 -14.34
N ARG A 856 3.12 -22.28 -14.41
CA ARG A 856 2.29 -22.09 -13.22
C ARG A 856 2.45 -23.24 -12.21
N GLN A 857 2.39 -24.49 -12.68
CA GLN A 857 2.55 -25.68 -11.81
C GLN A 857 3.96 -25.74 -11.21
N GLU A 858 4.99 -25.46 -12.01
CA GLU A 858 6.38 -25.41 -11.55
C GLU A 858 6.59 -24.35 -10.47
N PHE A 859 6.00 -23.18 -10.63
CA PHE A 859 6.07 -22.09 -9.64
C PHE A 859 5.33 -22.43 -8.36
N ALA A 860 4.12 -22.99 -8.45
CA ALA A 860 3.37 -23.46 -7.30
C ALA A 860 4.16 -24.50 -6.51
N ALA A 861 4.71 -25.52 -7.17
CA ALA A 861 5.53 -26.55 -6.55
C ALA A 861 6.79 -26.00 -5.83
N PHE A 862 7.36 -24.89 -6.36
CA PHE A 862 8.48 -24.23 -5.71
C PHE A 862 8.06 -23.45 -4.46
N PHE A 863 7.00 -22.64 -4.53
CA PHE A 863 6.62 -21.72 -3.44
C PHE A 863 5.76 -22.38 -2.35
N GLU A 864 4.85 -23.31 -2.67
CA GLU A 864 3.96 -23.93 -1.68
C GLU A 864 4.69 -24.48 -0.43
N PRO A 865 5.80 -25.22 -0.53
CA PRO A 865 6.53 -25.67 0.64
C PRO A 865 7.32 -24.57 1.36
N ARG A 866 7.38 -23.35 0.82
CA ARG A 866 8.18 -22.23 1.30
C ARG A 866 7.36 -21.06 1.87
N VAL A 867 6.03 -21.07 1.74
CA VAL A 867 5.16 -19.99 2.24
C VAL A 867 5.31 -19.77 3.76
N GLY A 868 5.61 -20.82 4.52
CA GLY A 868 5.88 -20.70 5.96
C GLY A 868 7.11 -19.87 6.33
N LYS A 869 8.07 -19.72 5.40
CA LYS A 869 9.26 -18.83 5.54
C LYS A 869 9.01 -17.40 5.09
N LEU A 870 7.87 -17.12 4.52
CA LEU A 870 7.51 -15.82 3.92
C LEU A 870 6.18 -15.34 4.52
N PRO A 871 6.18 -14.75 5.73
CA PRO A 871 4.94 -14.32 6.39
C PRO A 871 4.05 -13.50 5.44
N GLY A 872 2.76 -13.85 5.35
CA GLY A 872 1.80 -13.19 4.46
C GLY A 872 1.82 -13.66 2.99
N SER A 873 2.80 -14.46 2.56
CA SER A 873 2.94 -14.87 1.14
C SER A 873 1.89 -15.89 0.68
N GLU A 874 1.22 -16.60 1.56
CA GLU A 874 0.23 -17.62 1.18
C GLU A 874 -0.92 -17.02 0.35
N ARG A 875 -1.45 -15.86 0.77
CA ARG A 875 -2.47 -15.14 0.01
C ARG A 875 -1.90 -14.60 -1.30
N VAL A 876 -0.71 -14.04 -1.27
CA VAL A 876 -0.02 -13.54 -2.47
C VAL A 876 0.17 -14.65 -3.49
N LEU A 877 0.59 -15.85 -3.06
CA LEU A 877 0.73 -16.99 -3.96
C LEU A 877 -0.60 -17.39 -4.60
N ARG A 878 -1.70 -17.46 -3.82
CA ARG A 878 -3.04 -17.74 -4.38
C ARG A 878 -3.46 -16.70 -5.41
N GLN A 879 -3.26 -15.41 -5.15
CA GLN A 879 -3.57 -14.34 -6.08
C GLN A 879 -2.76 -14.44 -7.37
N VAL A 880 -1.47 -14.71 -7.27
CA VAL A 880 -0.58 -14.86 -8.42
C VAL A 880 -0.96 -16.07 -9.26
N MET A 881 -1.26 -17.20 -8.64
CA MET A 881 -1.72 -18.40 -9.39
C MET A 881 -3.02 -18.12 -10.14
N GLU A 882 -3.95 -17.36 -9.53
CA GLU A 882 -5.18 -16.93 -10.22
C GLU A 882 -4.89 -15.97 -11.37
N ILE A 883 -3.95 -15.02 -11.23
CA ILE A 883 -3.53 -14.12 -12.32
C ILE A 883 -2.99 -14.92 -13.52
N VAL A 884 -2.20 -15.96 -13.28
CA VAL A 884 -1.69 -16.81 -14.35
C VAL A 884 -2.83 -17.59 -15.01
N ASP A 885 -3.75 -18.15 -14.23
CA ASP A 885 -4.93 -18.86 -14.75
C ASP A 885 -5.80 -17.93 -15.62
N GLN A 886 -6.02 -16.68 -15.20
CA GLN A 886 -6.73 -15.65 -15.98
C GLN A 886 -6.00 -15.36 -17.29
N CYS A 887 -4.65 -15.23 -17.26
CA CYS A 887 -3.86 -14.98 -18.46
C CYS A 887 -3.97 -16.13 -19.46
N VAL A 888 -3.86 -17.37 -19.01
CA VAL A 888 -4.00 -18.58 -19.87
C VAL A 888 -5.37 -18.61 -20.53
N ALA A 889 -6.44 -18.41 -19.75
CA ALA A 889 -7.80 -18.42 -20.26
C ALA A 889 -8.09 -17.26 -21.23
N LEU A 890 -7.53 -16.08 -20.96
CA LEU A 890 -7.65 -14.91 -21.85
C LEU A 890 -6.94 -15.18 -23.18
N LYS A 891 -5.73 -15.74 -23.14
CA LYS A 891 -4.95 -16.12 -24.34
C LYS A 891 -5.71 -17.13 -25.21
N GLU A 892 -6.30 -18.15 -24.60
CA GLU A 892 -7.11 -19.16 -25.31
C GLU A 892 -8.36 -18.54 -25.95
N ALA A 893 -9.06 -17.67 -25.20
CA ALA A 893 -10.31 -17.10 -25.66
C ALA A 893 -10.13 -15.98 -26.70
N GLN A 894 -9.11 -15.15 -26.57
CA GLN A 894 -8.96 -13.90 -27.32
C GLN A 894 -7.77 -13.88 -28.29
N GLY A 895 -6.81 -14.81 -28.19
CA GLY A 895 -5.55 -14.77 -28.96
C GLY A 895 -5.76 -14.73 -30.48
N ALA A 896 -6.74 -15.47 -31.01
CA ALA A 896 -7.09 -15.44 -32.43
C ALA A 896 -7.66 -14.08 -32.88
N SER A 897 -8.51 -13.46 -32.07
CA SER A 897 -9.10 -12.14 -32.29
C SER A 897 -8.03 -11.03 -32.27
N ILE A 898 -7.12 -11.10 -31.31
CA ILE A 898 -5.98 -10.18 -31.17
C ILE A 898 -5.05 -10.30 -32.39
N GLY A 899 -4.70 -11.53 -32.80
CA GLY A 899 -3.85 -11.77 -33.96
C GLY A 899 -4.45 -11.27 -35.27
N ALA A 900 -5.75 -11.44 -35.47
CA ALA A 900 -6.47 -10.89 -36.59
C ALA A 900 -6.42 -9.37 -36.66
N PHE A 901 -6.65 -8.69 -35.52
CA PHE A 901 -6.53 -7.24 -35.40
C PHE A 901 -5.14 -6.75 -35.77
N LEU A 902 -4.09 -7.31 -35.18
CA LEU A 902 -2.70 -6.90 -35.41
C LEU A 902 -2.24 -7.11 -36.86
N SER A 903 -2.75 -8.17 -37.53
CA SER A 903 -2.43 -8.46 -38.93
C SER A 903 -3.26 -7.64 -39.94
N GLY A 904 -4.25 -6.85 -39.47
CA GLY A 904 -5.18 -6.11 -40.34
C GLY A 904 -6.15 -7.00 -41.11
N LYS A 905 -6.30 -8.27 -40.71
CA LYS A 905 -7.24 -9.24 -41.34
C LYS A 905 -8.56 -9.23 -40.59
N PRO A 906 -9.73 -9.41 -41.28
CA PRO A 906 -10.99 -9.52 -40.56
C PRO A 906 -10.96 -10.75 -39.63
N ALA A 907 -11.36 -10.53 -38.38
CA ALA A 907 -11.50 -11.60 -37.40
C ALA A 907 -12.59 -12.60 -37.88
N LYS A 908 -12.32 -13.91 -37.88
CA LYS A 908 -13.40 -14.90 -37.92
C LYS A 908 -14.26 -14.69 -36.68
N ALA A 909 -15.58 -14.59 -36.90
CA ALA A 909 -16.53 -14.46 -35.82
C ALA A 909 -16.27 -15.52 -34.73
N PRO A 910 -16.12 -15.16 -33.46
CA PRO A 910 -15.97 -16.12 -32.39
C PRO A 910 -17.18 -17.04 -32.35
N GLN A 911 -16.98 -18.35 -32.22
CA GLN A 911 -18.05 -19.25 -31.83
C GLN A 911 -18.60 -18.75 -30.48
N ALA A 912 -19.88 -18.43 -30.44
CA ALA A 912 -20.54 -17.98 -29.23
C ALA A 912 -20.27 -18.96 -28.09
N ALA A 913 -19.62 -18.47 -27.04
CA ALA A 913 -19.56 -19.21 -25.79
C ALA A 913 -20.97 -19.48 -25.28
N PRO A 914 -21.26 -20.69 -24.75
CA PRO A 914 -22.58 -20.97 -24.20
C PRO A 914 -22.88 -19.96 -23.09
N ALA A 915 -24.09 -19.42 -23.12
CA ALA A 915 -24.55 -18.48 -22.09
C ALA A 915 -24.36 -19.12 -20.69
N PRO A 916 -23.85 -18.38 -19.71
CA PRO A 916 -23.77 -18.90 -18.36
C PRO A 916 -25.18 -19.19 -17.86
N ARG A 917 -25.39 -20.43 -17.33
CA ARG A 917 -26.65 -20.90 -16.73
C ARG A 917 -26.88 -20.20 -15.40
#